data_6a4657d7d2f640d3332672bf83c91899
#
_entry.id   6a4657d7d2f640d3332672bf83c91899
#
_cell.length_a   1.000
_cell.length_b   1.000
_cell.length_c   1.000
_cell.angle_alpha   90.00
_cell.angle_beta   90.00
_cell.angle_gamma   90.00
#
_symmetry.space_group_name_H-M   'P 1'
#
loop_
_entity.id
_entity.type
_entity.pdbx_description
1 polymer ?
#
loop_
_entity_poly.entity_id
_entity_poly.type
_entity_poly.pdbx_seq_one_letter_code
_entity_poly.pdbx_strand_id
1 'polypeptide(L)'
;MQDTIRVQGARVNNLKNISVSIPRDKLVVLTGLSGSGKSSLAFDTIYAEGQRRYVESLSSYARMFLGQMDKPDVDAIDGLSPAISIDQKTTSKNPRSTVGTVTEIYDYLRLLWARCGVPHCPKCGKEIQRQSVDQIVDQIMRLPEKARFQILSPVVRGKKGEHTKVLDDARRGGYVRARIDESIYDLSEEIKLDKNKKHHIDVVVDRLVMKPDLARRLTDSVETALSLSGGLVILNEVDGDKDTIFSQNYACEDCGISLPELSPRMFSFNNPYGACPVCSGLGTQLVADPDLVIPDWDKSILDGAIQASGFNNVKDDSIARMYFEALAKKYHFSLTTPMKDLPKDALHAVLYGTGKENLTIYYERANGRGTLERPFEGVLNNVSRRLSETQSDAMRKELEECMSERPCPKCHGNRLSDISLAVTVGGMNIMDFCRLPVSEALDFMEHLELTGSMAVIAAQILREIRSRLRFLQAVGLSYLTLSRAAGTLSGGESQRIRLATQIGSSLMGVLYILDEPSIGLHQRDNDKLLDTLRHLRDLGNSVLVVEHDEDTMRAADFIVDVGPGAGIHGGEIVAAGTLDDIIAEPRSITGQYLSGAKKIPVPTERRRGNGKALKIFGAAENNLQHLDVSFPLGTFLCVTGVSGSGKSSLINEILYKKLAASLNRARTRPGKFDLIEGLEHLDKVVGIDQSPIGRSPRSNPATYTGLFGDIRDLFASTQDARTRGYGPGRFSFNTKGGRCEACCGDGLVKIEMHFLADVYVPCEVCHGSRYNRETLEVRYKGKNISEVLDMTAEEALSFFENLPKIRQKVQTLVDVGLGYVKLGQSSTTLSGGEAQRVKLATELSRRATGRTIYILDEPTTGLHMADVHRLIEVLQRLVDAGNTVLVIEHNLDVIKTADYILDLGPEGGSGGGSIVCQGTPEEVAACEKSYTGQYLKKLLK
;
A
#
# COMPACT_ATOMS: atom_id res chain seq x y z
N MET A 1 13.22 -15.77 39.14
CA MET A 1 13.08 -14.76 38.05
C MET A 1 12.31 -13.60 38.64
N GLN A 2 12.59 -12.38 38.19
CA GLN A 2 11.78 -11.23 38.61
C GLN A 2 10.39 -11.34 37.94
N ASP A 3 9.33 -11.32 38.73
CA ASP A 3 7.95 -11.51 38.24
C ASP A 3 7.32 -10.20 37.75
N THR A 4 8.09 -9.11 37.79
CA THR A 4 7.64 -7.76 37.37
C THR A 4 8.70 -7.00 36.56
N ILE A 5 8.25 -6.20 35.62
CA ILE A 5 9.04 -5.15 34.96
C ILE A 5 8.87 -3.91 35.84
N ARG A 6 9.98 -3.37 36.39
CA ARG A 6 9.96 -2.17 37.24
C ARG A 6 10.59 -1.02 36.50
N VAL A 7 9.81 -0.01 36.20
CA VAL A 7 10.26 1.27 35.63
C VAL A 7 10.40 2.27 36.79
N GLN A 8 11.52 2.95 36.90
CA GLN A 8 11.80 3.93 37.94
C GLN A 8 12.28 5.23 37.35
N GLY A 9 11.61 6.32 37.70
CA GLY A 9 12.02 7.67 37.35
C GLY A 9 11.98 7.98 35.84
N ALA A 10 10.97 7.54 35.10
CA ALA A 10 10.85 7.84 33.68
C ALA A 10 10.40 9.30 33.44
N ARG A 11 11.19 10.01 32.59
CA ARG A 11 11.00 11.44 32.28
C ARG A 11 10.97 11.74 30.78
N VAL A 12 10.84 10.70 29.96
CA VAL A 12 10.81 10.84 28.49
C VAL A 12 9.57 11.64 28.05
N ASN A 13 9.75 12.62 27.17
CA ASN A 13 8.70 13.50 26.64
C ASN A 13 7.92 14.22 27.75
N ASN A 14 6.63 13.90 27.92
CA ASN A 14 5.76 14.52 28.93
C ASN A 14 5.65 13.72 30.25
N LEU A 15 6.41 12.63 30.41
CA LEU A 15 6.37 11.83 31.63
C LEU A 15 6.97 12.58 32.81
N LYS A 16 6.27 12.58 33.95
CA LYS A 16 6.61 13.37 35.15
C LYS A 16 7.34 12.52 36.21
N ASN A 17 8.54 12.01 35.89
CA ASN A 17 9.34 11.21 36.82
C ASN A 17 8.57 10.03 37.42
N ILE A 18 7.88 9.27 36.53
CA ILE A 18 6.97 8.21 36.95
C ILE A 18 7.70 6.92 37.29
N SER A 19 7.13 6.17 38.23
CA SER A 19 7.58 4.81 38.57
C SER A 19 6.35 3.88 38.54
N VAL A 20 6.52 2.70 37.90
CA VAL A 20 5.44 1.73 37.75
C VAL A 20 6.00 0.32 37.75
N SER A 21 5.26 -0.63 38.35
CA SER A 21 5.58 -2.06 38.34
C SER A 21 4.52 -2.78 37.48
N ILE A 22 4.96 -3.45 36.44
CA ILE A 22 4.12 -4.15 35.45
C ILE A 22 4.37 -5.65 35.60
N PRO A 23 3.33 -6.50 35.82
CA PRO A 23 3.52 -7.94 35.95
C PRO A 23 3.99 -8.56 34.64
N ARG A 24 4.88 -9.56 34.71
CA ARG A 24 5.32 -10.34 33.53
C ARG A 24 4.35 -11.48 33.25
N ASP A 25 4.43 -12.00 32.02
CA ASP A 25 3.64 -13.13 31.53
C ASP A 25 2.13 -12.89 31.67
N LYS A 26 1.72 -11.64 31.47
CA LYS A 26 0.36 -11.12 31.54
C LYS A 26 0.02 -10.28 30.31
N LEU A 27 -1.27 -10.16 30.06
CA LEU A 27 -1.84 -9.17 29.12
C LEU A 27 -2.05 -7.86 29.87
N VAL A 28 -1.22 -6.87 29.57
CA VAL A 28 -1.22 -5.56 30.24
C VAL A 28 -1.68 -4.50 29.25
N VAL A 29 -2.63 -3.68 29.64
CA VAL A 29 -3.13 -2.56 28.82
C VAL A 29 -2.66 -1.22 29.42
N LEU A 30 -2.01 -0.40 28.59
CA LEU A 30 -1.74 1.01 28.88
C LEU A 30 -2.85 1.86 28.26
N THR A 31 -3.61 2.56 29.09
CA THR A 31 -4.73 3.40 28.65
C THR A 31 -4.60 4.83 29.15
N GLY A 32 -5.54 5.70 28.77
CA GLY A 32 -5.61 7.13 29.11
C GLY A 32 -5.87 8.04 27.93
N LEU A 33 -6.04 9.32 28.13
CA LEU A 33 -6.35 10.30 27.08
C LEU A 33 -5.30 10.33 25.95
N SER A 34 -5.69 10.75 24.75
CA SER A 34 -4.74 11.02 23.66
C SER A 34 -3.72 12.08 24.10
N GLY A 35 -2.40 11.79 23.89
CA GLY A 35 -1.32 12.69 24.35
C GLY A 35 -1.03 12.63 25.85
N SER A 36 -1.56 11.66 26.61
CA SER A 36 -1.28 11.52 28.07
C SER A 36 0.12 10.97 28.40
N GLY A 37 0.83 10.38 27.44
CA GLY A 37 2.18 9.82 27.64
C GLY A 37 2.27 8.28 27.55
N LYS A 38 1.19 7.59 27.15
CA LYS A 38 1.16 6.13 26.97
C LYS A 38 2.26 5.60 26.05
N SER A 39 2.34 6.15 24.85
CA SER A 39 3.33 5.75 23.85
C SER A 39 4.75 6.10 24.31
N SER A 40 4.92 7.21 25.05
CA SER A 40 6.19 7.59 25.66
C SER A 40 6.66 6.56 26.69
N LEU A 41 5.74 6.00 27.49
CA LEU A 41 6.08 4.93 28.43
C LEU A 41 6.34 3.59 27.71
N ALA A 42 5.44 3.20 26.77
CA ALA A 42 5.53 1.90 26.10
C ALA A 42 6.72 1.81 25.12
N PHE A 43 6.82 2.78 24.19
CA PHE A 43 7.76 2.72 23.09
C PHE A 43 9.05 3.49 23.38
N ASP A 44 8.94 4.76 23.79
CA ASP A 44 10.11 5.62 23.96
C ASP A 44 10.89 5.31 25.27
N THR A 45 10.29 4.54 26.21
CA THR A 45 10.93 4.15 27.46
C THR A 45 11.18 2.64 27.53
N ILE A 46 10.12 1.82 27.62
CA ILE A 46 10.25 0.36 27.87
C ILE A 46 10.87 -0.35 26.67
N TYR A 47 10.29 -0.14 25.47
CA TYR A 47 10.80 -0.76 24.25
C TYR A 47 12.21 -0.26 23.91
N ALA A 48 12.42 1.05 23.95
CA ALA A 48 13.73 1.66 23.63
C ALA A 48 14.86 1.11 24.49
N GLU A 49 14.63 0.98 25.80
CA GLU A 49 15.62 0.38 26.72
C GLU A 49 15.80 -1.12 26.46
N GLY A 50 14.72 -1.87 26.22
CA GLY A 50 14.79 -3.29 25.88
C GLY A 50 15.61 -3.53 24.60
N GLN A 51 15.36 -2.75 23.56
CA GLN A 51 16.09 -2.83 22.29
C GLN A 51 17.55 -2.39 22.47
N ARG A 52 17.82 -1.32 23.22
CA ARG A 52 19.18 -0.85 23.53
C ARG A 52 20.00 -1.96 24.17
N ARG A 53 19.49 -2.61 25.22
CA ARG A 53 20.16 -3.74 25.91
C ARG A 53 20.39 -4.92 24.97
N TYR A 54 19.43 -5.23 24.12
CA TYR A 54 19.58 -6.28 23.12
C TYR A 54 20.69 -5.97 22.14
N VAL A 55 20.73 -4.75 21.58
CA VAL A 55 21.80 -4.30 20.66
C VAL A 55 23.17 -4.31 21.34
N GLU A 56 23.25 -3.88 22.63
CA GLU A 56 24.50 -3.92 23.41
C GLU A 56 25.02 -5.34 23.64
N SER A 57 24.13 -6.34 23.69
CA SER A 57 24.52 -7.75 23.82
C SER A 57 25.11 -8.36 22.53
N LEU A 58 24.94 -7.69 21.39
CA LEU A 58 25.46 -8.15 20.10
C LEU A 58 26.97 -7.89 19.94
N SER A 59 27.58 -8.54 18.96
CA SER A 59 28.99 -8.31 18.60
C SER A 59 29.27 -6.86 18.23
N SER A 60 30.50 -6.38 18.41
CA SER A 60 30.92 -5.03 18.02
C SER A 60 30.66 -4.73 16.54
N TYR A 61 30.79 -5.74 15.67
CA TYR A 61 30.51 -5.66 14.25
C TYR A 61 29.02 -5.41 13.99
N ALA A 62 28.14 -6.18 14.61
CA ALA A 62 26.68 -5.99 14.47
C ALA A 62 26.22 -4.62 15.01
N ARG A 63 26.78 -4.17 16.12
CA ARG A 63 26.49 -2.83 16.68
C ARG A 63 26.88 -1.68 15.75
N MET A 64 27.96 -1.83 14.99
CA MET A 64 28.39 -0.81 14.01
C MET A 64 27.36 -0.62 12.87
N PHE A 65 26.63 -1.69 12.49
CA PHE A 65 25.58 -1.62 11.47
C PHE A 65 24.24 -1.13 12.01
N LEU A 66 23.89 -1.49 13.24
CA LEU A 66 22.61 -1.13 13.86
C LEU A 66 22.58 0.28 14.45
N GLY A 67 23.74 0.90 14.59
CA GLY A 67 23.90 2.20 15.24
C GLY A 67 23.86 2.13 16.77
N GLN A 68 24.30 3.19 17.42
CA GLN A 68 24.20 3.35 18.86
C GLN A 68 22.84 3.96 19.18
N MET A 69 22.07 3.32 20.04
CA MET A 69 20.77 3.82 20.49
C MET A 69 20.97 4.71 21.72
N ASP A 70 20.29 5.86 21.73
CA ASP A 70 20.31 6.73 22.90
C ASP A 70 19.60 6.06 24.08
N LYS A 71 20.13 6.24 25.27
CA LYS A 71 19.51 5.78 26.50
C LYS A 71 18.27 6.66 26.77
N PRO A 72 17.08 6.08 26.99
CA PRO A 72 15.93 6.86 27.40
C PRO A 72 16.18 7.54 28.76
N ASP A 73 15.54 8.69 28.98
CA ASP A 73 15.63 9.40 30.26
C ASP A 73 14.81 8.68 31.33
N VAL A 74 15.46 7.73 31.96
CA VAL A 74 14.91 6.86 33.01
C VAL A 74 16.03 6.48 33.98
N ASP A 75 15.73 6.43 35.27
CA ASP A 75 16.73 6.08 36.29
C ASP A 75 17.13 4.61 36.17
N ALA A 76 16.15 3.70 36.17
CA ALA A 76 16.37 2.26 35.99
C ALA A 76 15.12 1.55 35.44
N ILE A 77 15.34 0.46 34.69
CA ILE A 77 14.30 -0.49 34.32
C ILE A 77 14.84 -1.91 34.61
N ASP A 78 14.16 -2.64 35.49
CA ASP A 78 14.50 -4.00 35.84
C ASP A 78 13.46 -4.99 35.28
N GLY A 79 13.87 -6.26 35.11
CA GLY A 79 12.98 -7.34 34.70
C GLY A 79 12.60 -7.37 33.20
N LEU A 80 13.29 -6.60 32.35
CA LEU A 80 13.02 -6.61 30.91
C LEU A 80 13.41 -7.93 30.25
N SER A 81 12.51 -8.45 29.42
CA SER A 81 12.77 -9.49 28.41
C SER A 81 13.17 -8.84 27.08
N PRO A 82 13.71 -9.63 26.11
CA PRO A 82 13.84 -9.16 24.73
C PRO A 82 12.50 -8.61 24.24
N ALA A 83 12.51 -7.37 23.73
CA ALA A 83 11.30 -6.65 23.37
C ALA A 83 11.09 -6.63 21.85
N ILE A 84 9.85 -6.86 21.43
CA ILE A 84 9.40 -6.76 20.03
C ILE A 84 8.27 -5.72 19.96
N SER A 85 8.45 -4.71 19.11
CA SER A 85 7.44 -3.70 18.86
C SER A 85 6.64 -4.01 17.60
N ILE A 86 5.31 -3.87 17.70
CA ILE A 86 4.38 -3.95 16.57
C ILE A 86 3.62 -2.63 16.52
N ASP A 87 4.26 -1.65 15.87
CA ASP A 87 3.72 -0.31 15.71
C ASP A 87 2.87 -0.16 14.43
N GLN A 88 2.11 0.93 14.36
CA GLN A 88 1.23 1.26 13.25
C GLN A 88 1.96 1.86 12.04
N LYS A 89 3.20 2.32 12.23
CA LYS A 89 3.90 3.29 11.36
C LYS A 89 4.49 2.67 10.15
N THR A 90 4.22 1.85 9.36
CA THR A 90 4.84 1.63 8.03
C THR A 90 4.14 0.59 7.17
N THR A 91 3.27 1.05 6.30
CA THR A 91 3.05 0.33 5.05
C THR A 91 4.30 0.48 4.18
N SER A 92 4.86 -0.63 3.74
CA SER A 92 5.97 -0.60 2.78
C SER A 92 5.50 0.09 1.49
N LYS A 93 6.16 1.19 1.13
CA LYS A 93 5.89 1.88 -0.15
C LYS A 93 6.50 1.17 -1.36
N ASN A 94 7.16 0.03 -1.15
CA ASN A 94 7.74 -0.72 -2.24
C ASN A 94 6.62 -1.41 -3.05
N PRO A 95 6.44 -1.09 -4.35
CA PRO A 95 5.35 -1.65 -5.17
C PRO A 95 5.51 -3.17 -5.42
N ARG A 96 6.68 -3.74 -5.12
CA ARG A 96 6.93 -5.17 -5.21
C ARG A 96 6.56 -5.95 -3.96
N SER A 97 6.36 -5.26 -2.82
CA SER A 97 5.93 -5.92 -1.57
C SER A 97 4.48 -6.33 -1.65
N THR A 98 4.18 -7.59 -1.33
CA THR A 98 2.82 -8.16 -1.25
C THR A 98 2.59 -8.78 0.11
N VAL A 99 1.33 -9.07 0.45
CA VAL A 99 0.99 -9.82 1.67
C VAL A 99 1.81 -11.10 1.75
N GLY A 100 1.88 -11.88 0.65
CA GLY A 100 2.64 -13.12 0.60
C GLY A 100 4.14 -12.97 0.87
N THR A 101 4.77 -11.86 0.41
CA THR A 101 6.20 -11.61 0.68
C THR A 101 6.46 -11.09 2.08
N VAL A 102 5.58 -10.26 2.65
CA VAL A 102 5.72 -9.72 4.00
C VAL A 102 5.52 -10.81 5.06
N THR A 103 4.64 -11.78 4.77
CA THR A 103 4.39 -12.94 5.65
C THR A 103 5.37 -14.09 5.44
N GLU A 104 6.31 -13.96 4.51
CA GLU A 104 7.24 -15.02 4.08
C GLU A 104 6.55 -16.26 3.48
N ILE A 105 5.22 -16.29 3.38
CA ILE A 105 4.47 -17.41 2.78
C ILE A 105 4.93 -17.62 1.34
N TYR A 106 5.18 -16.53 0.60
CA TYR A 106 5.61 -16.60 -0.80
C TYR A 106 6.94 -17.32 -0.98
N ASP A 107 7.85 -17.28 -0.02
CA ASP A 107 9.13 -17.99 -0.07
C ASP A 107 8.94 -19.50 0.03
N TYR A 108 8.02 -19.96 0.88
CA TYR A 108 7.62 -21.35 0.96
C TYR A 108 6.85 -21.81 -0.28
N LEU A 109 5.99 -20.95 -0.85
CA LEU A 109 5.30 -21.25 -2.11
C LEU A 109 6.29 -21.44 -3.27
N ARG A 110 7.28 -20.56 -3.40
CA ARG A 110 8.33 -20.70 -4.42
C ARG A 110 9.08 -22.03 -4.28
N LEU A 111 9.33 -22.45 -3.04
CA LEU A 111 9.98 -23.75 -2.78
C LEU A 111 9.05 -24.91 -3.14
N LEU A 112 7.77 -24.84 -2.80
CA LEU A 112 6.77 -25.86 -3.11
C LEU A 112 6.62 -26.04 -4.63
N TRP A 113 6.41 -24.95 -5.38
CA TRP A 113 6.27 -25.00 -6.84
C TRP A 113 7.56 -25.45 -7.53
N ALA A 114 8.73 -25.12 -7.00
CA ALA A 114 10.00 -25.58 -7.56
C ALA A 114 10.26 -27.07 -7.33
N ARG A 115 9.76 -27.66 -6.23
CA ARG A 115 10.05 -29.04 -5.85
C ARG A 115 8.96 -30.02 -6.21
N CYS A 116 7.70 -29.59 -6.16
CA CYS A 116 6.52 -30.43 -6.36
C CYS A 116 5.66 -29.96 -7.56
N GLY A 117 6.10 -28.94 -8.29
CA GLY A 117 5.36 -28.39 -9.42
C GLY A 117 5.45 -29.27 -10.66
N VAL A 118 4.32 -29.39 -11.34
CA VAL A 118 4.19 -30.07 -12.64
C VAL A 118 4.27 -29.02 -13.75
N PRO A 119 5.30 -29.03 -14.58
CA PRO A 119 5.46 -28.07 -15.65
C PRO A 119 4.57 -28.41 -16.86
N HIS A 120 4.02 -27.38 -17.46
CA HIS A 120 3.21 -27.45 -18.67
C HIS A 120 3.81 -26.57 -19.76
N CYS A 121 3.50 -26.87 -21.00
CA CYS A 121 3.92 -26.06 -22.14
C CYS A 121 3.17 -24.71 -22.15
N PRO A 122 3.85 -23.55 -22.11
CA PRO A 122 3.19 -22.25 -22.11
C PRO A 122 2.41 -21.94 -23.41
N LYS A 123 2.57 -22.73 -24.48
CA LYS A 123 1.85 -22.55 -25.73
C LYS A 123 0.67 -23.51 -25.92
N CYS A 124 0.87 -24.80 -25.67
CA CYS A 124 -0.17 -25.82 -25.92
C CYS A 124 -0.80 -26.39 -24.64
N GLY A 125 -0.28 -26.05 -23.45
CA GLY A 125 -0.82 -26.50 -22.17
C GLY A 125 -0.53 -27.95 -21.79
N LYS A 126 0.13 -28.74 -22.65
CA LYS A 126 0.45 -30.13 -22.34
C LYS A 126 1.44 -30.23 -21.19
N GLU A 127 1.27 -31.23 -20.34
CA GLU A 127 2.21 -31.57 -19.27
C GLU A 127 3.57 -31.99 -19.89
N ILE A 128 4.63 -31.49 -19.28
CA ILE A 128 5.99 -31.76 -19.71
C ILE A 128 6.68 -32.60 -18.65
N GLN A 129 7.12 -33.79 -19.01
CA GLN A 129 7.86 -34.70 -18.14
C GLN A 129 9.35 -34.77 -18.50
N ARG A 130 10.20 -35.02 -17.51
CA ARG A 130 11.59 -35.43 -17.74
C ARG A 130 11.59 -36.87 -18.17
N GLN A 131 12.32 -37.19 -19.20
CA GLN A 131 12.56 -38.57 -19.61
C GLN A 131 13.92 -39.05 -19.08
N SER A 132 13.97 -40.18 -18.40
CA SER A 132 15.24 -40.82 -18.05
C SER A 132 15.86 -41.43 -19.29
N VAL A 133 17.19 -41.68 -19.27
CA VAL A 133 17.89 -42.39 -20.37
C VAL A 133 17.20 -43.73 -20.67
N ASP A 134 16.86 -44.50 -19.65
CA ASP A 134 16.16 -45.76 -19.79
C ASP A 134 14.82 -45.63 -20.50
N GLN A 135 14.04 -44.62 -20.13
CA GLN A 135 12.73 -44.35 -20.78
C GLN A 135 12.87 -43.95 -22.24
N ILE A 136 13.92 -43.17 -22.56
CA ILE A 136 14.23 -42.79 -23.96
C ILE A 136 14.64 -44.03 -24.74
N VAL A 137 15.50 -44.85 -24.19
CA VAL A 137 15.96 -46.10 -24.80
C VAL A 137 14.80 -47.07 -25.01
N ASP A 138 13.93 -47.25 -23.99
CA ASP A 138 12.74 -48.12 -24.09
C ASP A 138 11.76 -47.64 -25.17
N GLN A 139 11.60 -46.32 -25.33
CA GLN A 139 10.78 -45.80 -26.42
C GLN A 139 11.38 -46.03 -27.79
N ILE A 140 12.70 -45.83 -27.95
CA ILE A 140 13.40 -46.09 -29.20
C ILE A 140 13.39 -47.58 -29.54
N MET A 141 13.51 -48.45 -28.53
CA MET A 141 13.47 -49.93 -28.73
C MET A 141 12.12 -50.45 -29.21
N ARG A 142 11.04 -49.64 -29.18
CA ARG A 142 9.70 -49.98 -29.73
C ARG A 142 9.63 -49.83 -31.27
N LEU A 143 10.67 -49.30 -31.91
CA LEU A 143 10.72 -49.22 -33.36
C LEU A 143 10.69 -50.63 -34.00
N PRO A 144 10.13 -50.77 -35.22
CA PRO A 144 10.09 -52.04 -35.91
C PRO A 144 11.50 -52.66 -36.12
N GLU A 145 11.61 -53.97 -36.07
CA GLU A 145 12.86 -54.64 -36.40
C GLU A 145 13.38 -54.24 -37.81
N LYS A 146 14.68 -54.02 -37.90
CA LYS A 146 15.40 -53.54 -39.09
C LYS A 146 15.17 -52.11 -39.48
N ALA A 147 14.42 -51.31 -38.68
CA ALA A 147 14.32 -49.87 -38.88
C ALA A 147 15.73 -49.24 -38.82
N ARG A 148 16.01 -48.33 -39.76
CA ARG A 148 17.27 -47.56 -39.81
C ARG A 148 17.07 -46.22 -39.24
N PHE A 149 17.86 -45.83 -38.22
CA PHE A 149 17.76 -44.54 -37.54
C PHE A 149 19.11 -43.99 -37.15
N GLN A 150 19.12 -42.69 -36.83
CA GLN A 150 20.29 -41.96 -36.36
C GLN A 150 19.99 -41.31 -35.02
N ILE A 151 21.00 -41.31 -34.13
CA ILE A 151 20.98 -40.55 -32.89
C ILE A 151 21.73 -39.26 -33.14
N LEU A 152 21.03 -38.12 -33.01
CA LEU A 152 21.59 -36.81 -33.28
C LEU A 152 21.61 -36.00 -31.97
N SER A 153 22.67 -35.21 -31.80
CA SER A 153 22.82 -34.27 -30.68
C SER A 153 22.67 -32.83 -31.19
N PRO A 154 21.59 -32.10 -30.85
CA PRO A 154 21.36 -30.73 -31.29
C PRO A 154 22.21 -29.74 -30.50
N VAL A 155 23.40 -29.36 -31.03
CA VAL A 155 24.35 -28.46 -30.37
C VAL A 155 24.09 -26.96 -30.64
N VAL A 156 23.47 -26.64 -31.80
CA VAL A 156 23.05 -25.26 -32.12
C VAL A 156 21.60 -25.26 -32.62
N ARG A 157 20.75 -24.41 -32.01
CA ARG A 157 19.35 -24.27 -32.42
C ARG A 157 19.01 -22.81 -32.69
N GLY A 158 18.78 -22.48 -33.95
CA GLY A 158 18.28 -21.20 -34.42
C GLY A 158 19.16 -20.00 -34.04
N LYS A 159 20.47 -20.16 -33.89
CA LYS A 159 21.42 -19.10 -33.56
C LYS A 159 22.13 -18.59 -34.80
N LYS A 160 22.33 -17.27 -34.90
CA LYS A 160 23.15 -16.64 -35.94
C LYS A 160 24.65 -16.86 -35.64
N GLY A 161 25.45 -17.06 -36.66
CA GLY A 161 26.90 -17.18 -36.51
C GLY A 161 27.48 -18.21 -37.43
N GLU A 162 28.79 -18.18 -37.64
CA GLU A 162 29.55 -19.17 -38.45
C GLU A 162 29.77 -20.49 -37.70
N HIS A 163 29.60 -20.51 -36.38
CA HIS A 163 29.70 -21.66 -35.47
C HIS A 163 30.94 -22.52 -35.64
N THR A 164 32.06 -21.98 -36.16
CA THR A 164 33.31 -22.67 -36.45
C THR A 164 33.85 -23.43 -35.23
N LYS A 165 33.81 -22.79 -34.04
CA LYS A 165 34.26 -23.45 -32.80
C LYS A 165 33.45 -24.71 -32.48
N VAL A 166 32.13 -24.68 -32.67
CA VAL A 166 31.25 -25.85 -32.40
C VAL A 166 31.54 -26.98 -33.35
N LEU A 167 31.77 -26.67 -34.63
CA LEU A 167 32.16 -27.67 -35.66
C LEU A 167 33.54 -28.22 -35.38
N ASP A 168 34.51 -27.42 -34.96
CA ASP A 168 35.86 -27.88 -34.60
C ASP A 168 35.85 -28.73 -33.32
N ASP A 169 35.04 -28.37 -32.31
CA ASP A 169 34.91 -29.18 -31.10
C ASP A 169 34.25 -30.54 -31.42
N ALA A 170 33.25 -30.60 -32.29
CA ALA A 170 32.66 -31.84 -32.77
C ALA A 170 33.71 -32.70 -33.55
N ARG A 171 34.53 -32.07 -34.42
CA ARG A 171 35.59 -32.71 -35.16
C ARG A 171 36.68 -33.32 -34.24
N ARG A 172 37.09 -32.55 -33.21
CA ARG A 172 38.03 -33.00 -32.17
C ARG A 172 37.47 -34.13 -31.32
N GLY A 173 36.15 -34.12 -31.08
CA GLY A 173 35.44 -35.18 -30.38
C GLY A 173 35.30 -36.48 -31.17
N GLY A 174 35.84 -36.56 -32.41
CA GLY A 174 35.85 -37.77 -33.25
C GLY A 174 34.56 -38.00 -34.02
N TYR A 175 33.64 -37.05 -34.06
CA TYR A 175 32.42 -37.19 -34.86
C TYR A 175 32.71 -36.93 -36.33
N VAL A 176 32.09 -37.76 -37.21
CA VAL A 176 32.36 -37.75 -38.65
C VAL A 176 31.35 -36.84 -39.39
N ARG A 177 30.12 -36.71 -38.88
CA ARG A 177 29.05 -36.04 -39.60
C ARG A 177 28.22 -35.10 -38.69
N ALA A 178 27.74 -34.04 -39.29
CA ALA A 178 26.72 -33.15 -38.68
C ALA A 178 25.60 -32.90 -39.68
N ARG A 179 24.37 -32.79 -39.17
CA ARG A 179 23.23 -32.29 -39.94
C ARG A 179 23.16 -30.79 -39.71
N ILE A 180 23.25 -30.00 -40.77
CA ILE A 180 23.19 -28.54 -40.72
C ILE A 180 22.05 -28.10 -41.63
N ASP A 181 21.08 -27.39 -41.05
CA ASP A 181 19.91 -26.88 -41.77
C ASP A 181 19.24 -27.97 -42.65
N GLU A 182 18.97 -29.12 -42.03
CA GLU A 182 18.36 -30.33 -42.64
C GLU A 182 19.29 -31.11 -43.61
N SER A 183 20.49 -30.63 -43.94
CA SER A 183 21.43 -31.32 -44.82
C SER A 183 22.59 -31.97 -44.03
N ILE A 184 23.00 -33.21 -44.39
CA ILE A 184 24.11 -33.90 -43.74
C ILE A 184 25.44 -33.53 -44.41
N TYR A 185 26.37 -33.02 -43.61
CA TYR A 185 27.74 -32.68 -44.02
C TYR A 185 28.75 -33.58 -43.35
N ASP A 186 29.82 -33.85 -44.07
CA ASP A 186 30.99 -34.54 -43.52
C ASP A 186 31.88 -33.51 -42.80
N LEU A 187 32.19 -33.76 -41.52
CA LEU A 187 32.96 -32.82 -40.70
C LEU A 187 34.45 -32.76 -41.11
N SER A 188 34.91 -33.64 -41.98
CA SER A 188 36.29 -33.59 -42.57
C SER A 188 36.43 -32.49 -43.62
N GLU A 189 35.31 -32.02 -44.19
CA GLU A 189 35.29 -30.94 -45.17
C GLU A 189 35.24 -29.55 -44.48
N GLU A 190 35.69 -28.52 -45.23
CA GLU A 190 35.57 -27.14 -44.73
C GLU A 190 34.13 -26.63 -44.89
N ILE A 191 33.44 -26.45 -43.77
CA ILE A 191 32.05 -25.99 -43.75
C ILE A 191 32.02 -24.51 -43.44
N LYS A 192 31.53 -23.67 -44.38
CA LYS A 192 31.37 -22.23 -44.22
C LYS A 192 29.89 -21.89 -44.09
N LEU A 193 29.49 -21.34 -42.92
CA LEU A 193 28.15 -20.93 -42.66
C LEU A 193 28.01 -19.41 -42.74
N ASP A 194 26.81 -18.93 -43.11
CA ASP A 194 26.51 -17.47 -43.19
C ASP A 194 26.27 -16.90 -41.79
N LYS A 195 27.15 -16.02 -41.33
CA LYS A 195 27.05 -15.35 -40.00
C LYS A 195 25.75 -14.62 -39.74
N ASN A 196 25.01 -14.23 -40.79
CA ASN A 196 23.76 -13.44 -40.65
C ASN A 196 22.52 -14.32 -40.65
N LYS A 197 22.62 -15.58 -41.00
CA LYS A 197 21.51 -16.54 -40.97
C LYS A 197 21.48 -17.29 -39.64
N LYS A 198 20.28 -17.78 -39.30
CA LYS A 198 20.08 -18.68 -38.15
C LYS A 198 20.35 -20.11 -38.64
N HIS A 199 21.18 -20.83 -37.91
CA HIS A 199 21.54 -22.20 -38.24
C HIS A 199 21.07 -23.17 -37.15
N HIS A 200 20.78 -24.40 -37.59
CA HIS A 200 20.56 -25.57 -36.74
C HIS A 200 21.70 -26.55 -37.03
N ILE A 201 22.40 -27.00 -35.99
CA ILE A 201 23.52 -27.95 -36.12
C ILE A 201 23.28 -29.09 -35.16
N ASP A 202 23.11 -30.30 -35.72
CA ASP A 202 22.93 -31.55 -34.99
C ASP A 202 24.11 -32.47 -35.30
N VAL A 203 24.89 -32.85 -34.30
CA VAL A 203 26.00 -33.79 -34.46
C VAL A 203 25.43 -35.19 -34.54
N VAL A 204 25.82 -35.95 -35.57
CA VAL A 204 25.43 -37.37 -35.72
C VAL A 204 26.31 -38.20 -34.79
N VAL A 205 25.69 -38.67 -33.67
CA VAL A 205 26.40 -39.45 -32.66
C VAL A 205 26.54 -40.91 -33.09
N ASP A 206 25.44 -41.52 -33.54
CA ASP A 206 25.46 -42.91 -34.02
C ASP A 206 24.41 -43.15 -35.11
N ARG A 207 24.67 -44.20 -35.96
CA ARG A 207 23.76 -44.70 -37.00
C ARG A 207 23.49 -46.16 -36.75
N LEU A 208 22.25 -46.48 -36.45
CA LEU A 208 21.84 -47.76 -35.92
C LEU A 208 20.77 -48.42 -36.77
N VAL A 209 20.73 -49.76 -36.70
CA VAL A 209 19.65 -50.57 -37.25
C VAL A 209 19.05 -51.36 -36.11
N MET A 210 17.71 -51.28 -35.94
CA MET A 210 17.00 -51.92 -34.84
C MET A 210 17.24 -53.41 -34.80
N LYS A 211 17.74 -53.90 -33.66
CA LYS A 211 17.98 -55.33 -33.35
C LYS A 211 17.67 -55.58 -31.87
N PRO A 212 17.32 -56.80 -31.46
CA PRO A 212 17.01 -57.15 -30.08
C PRO A 212 18.15 -56.92 -29.08
N ASP A 213 19.39 -56.97 -29.48
CA ASP A 213 20.59 -56.83 -28.64
C ASP A 213 21.19 -55.40 -28.63
N LEU A 214 20.46 -54.42 -29.21
CA LEU A 214 20.97 -53.06 -29.41
C LEU A 214 20.97 -52.19 -28.14
N ALA A 215 20.23 -52.58 -27.11
CA ALA A 215 19.93 -51.72 -25.94
C ALA A 215 21.18 -51.05 -25.32
N ARG A 216 22.26 -51.83 -25.09
CA ARG A 216 23.50 -51.31 -24.47
C ARG A 216 24.17 -50.21 -25.31
N ARG A 217 24.34 -50.46 -26.61
CA ARG A 217 24.96 -49.49 -27.52
C ARG A 217 24.07 -48.25 -27.69
N LEU A 218 22.77 -48.46 -27.73
CA LEU A 218 21.80 -47.37 -27.82
C LEU A 218 21.86 -46.49 -26.56
N THR A 219 21.98 -47.10 -25.35
CA THR A 219 22.15 -46.35 -24.10
C THR A 219 23.39 -45.44 -24.15
N ASP A 220 24.57 -46.02 -24.54
CA ASP A 220 25.82 -45.27 -24.66
C ASP A 220 25.70 -44.11 -25.66
N SER A 221 25.01 -44.35 -26.80
CA SER A 221 24.80 -43.31 -27.82
C SER A 221 23.86 -42.22 -27.37
N VAL A 222 22.79 -42.57 -26.65
CA VAL A 222 21.82 -41.61 -26.08
C VAL A 222 22.49 -40.78 -24.99
N GLU A 223 23.25 -41.38 -24.06
CA GLU A 223 24.00 -40.67 -23.04
C GLU A 223 25.01 -39.67 -23.62
N THR A 224 25.74 -40.12 -24.66
CA THR A 224 26.70 -39.27 -25.40
C THR A 224 25.98 -38.09 -26.05
N ALA A 225 24.85 -38.32 -26.73
CA ALA A 225 24.06 -37.26 -27.37
C ALA A 225 23.51 -36.26 -26.38
N LEU A 226 22.97 -36.72 -25.23
CA LEU A 226 22.47 -35.91 -24.15
C LEU A 226 23.56 -35.05 -23.51
N SER A 227 24.74 -35.62 -23.30
CA SER A 227 25.92 -34.90 -22.76
C SER A 227 26.37 -33.74 -23.66
N LEU A 228 26.45 -33.99 -24.98
CA LEU A 228 26.88 -32.98 -25.96
C LEU A 228 25.89 -31.82 -26.11
N SER A 229 24.58 -32.10 -26.09
CA SER A 229 23.52 -31.13 -26.32
C SER A 229 23.08 -30.41 -25.05
N GLY A 230 23.53 -30.87 -23.87
CA GLY A 230 23.01 -30.40 -22.58
C GLY A 230 21.62 -30.95 -22.27
N GLY A 231 21.31 -32.19 -22.66
CA GLY A 231 20.13 -32.94 -22.27
C GLY A 231 19.07 -33.14 -23.36
N LEU A 232 19.39 -32.95 -24.63
CA LEU A 232 18.51 -33.19 -25.77
C LEU A 232 19.05 -34.26 -26.67
N VAL A 233 18.19 -35.11 -27.21
CA VAL A 233 18.57 -36.08 -28.27
C VAL A 233 17.46 -36.13 -29.33
N ILE A 234 17.86 -36.24 -30.59
CA ILE A 234 16.95 -36.40 -31.73
C ILE A 234 17.14 -37.81 -32.29
N LEU A 235 16.04 -38.53 -32.36
CA LEU A 235 15.93 -39.76 -33.14
C LEU A 235 15.44 -39.37 -34.53
N ASN A 236 16.27 -39.59 -35.55
CA ASN A 236 15.88 -39.41 -36.94
C ASN A 236 15.71 -40.81 -37.61
N GLU A 237 14.50 -41.10 -38.07
CA GLU A 237 14.17 -42.31 -38.83
C GLU A 237 14.55 -42.10 -40.30
N VAL A 238 15.58 -42.77 -40.77
CA VAL A 238 16.16 -42.57 -42.12
C VAL A 238 15.16 -42.91 -43.22
N ASP A 239 14.33 -43.94 -43.02
CA ASP A 239 13.35 -44.41 -44.02
C ASP A 239 12.07 -43.61 -44.09
N GLY A 240 11.77 -42.74 -43.06
CA GLY A 240 10.56 -41.94 -42.98
C GLY A 240 10.82 -40.45 -42.91
N ASP A 241 12.06 -40.01 -42.83
CA ASP A 241 12.49 -38.62 -42.60
C ASP A 241 11.77 -37.94 -41.45
N LYS A 242 11.53 -38.70 -40.38
CA LYS A 242 10.79 -38.25 -39.19
C LYS A 242 11.76 -38.06 -38.03
N ASP A 243 11.72 -36.87 -37.46
CA ASP A 243 12.46 -36.53 -36.26
C ASP A 243 11.57 -36.68 -35.03
N THR A 244 12.05 -37.42 -34.03
CA THR A 244 11.46 -37.48 -32.69
C THR A 244 12.48 -36.94 -31.71
N ILE A 245 12.04 -35.89 -30.95
CA ILE A 245 12.92 -35.21 -29.98
C ILE A 245 12.66 -35.78 -28.61
N PHE A 246 13.69 -36.25 -27.93
CA PHE A 246 13.66 -36.63 -26.51
C PHE A 246 14.50 -35.67 -25.69
N SER A 247 14.11 -35.51 -24.42
CA SER A 247 14.78 -34.57 -23.52
C SER A 247 14.89 -35.12 -22.10
N GLN A 248 16.10 -35.06 -21.53
CA GLN A 248 16.27 -35.16 -20.07
C GLN A 248 15.83 -33.89 -19.33
N ASN A 249 15.71 -32.77 -20.03
CA ASN A 249 15.18 -31.53 -19.55
C ASN A 249 13.69 -31.46 -19.83
N TYR A 250 12.98 -30.55 -19.15
CA TYR A 250 11.58 -30.31 -19.45
C TYR A 250 11.42 -29.69 -20.85
N ALA A 251 10.98 -30.45 -21.84
CA ALA A 251 10.74 -29.96 -23.19
C ALA A 251 9.39 -30.43 -23.74
N CYS A 252 8.70 -29.56 -24.47
CA CYS A 252 7.46 -29.90 -25.17
C CYS A 252 7.80 -30.44 -26.55
N GLU A 253 7.37 -31.66 -26.85
CA GLU A 253 7.59 -32.31 -28.11
C GLU A 253 6.94 -31.59 -29.30
N ASP A 254 5.71 -31.09 -29.12
CA ASP A 254 4.94 -30.43 -30.20
C ASP A 254 5.40 -29.00 -30.48
N CYS A 255 5.79 -28.25 -29.45
CA CYS A 255 6.10 -26.81 -29.56
C CYS A 255 7.61 -26.51 -29.61
N GLY A 256 8.48 -27.49 -29.36
CA GLY A 256 9.92 -27.31 -29.33
C GLY A 256 10.44 -26.39 -28.23
N ILE A 257 9.60 -26.09 -27.20
CA ILE A 257 9.98 -25.22 -26.08
C ILE A 257 10.65 -26.07 -25.01
N SER A 258 11.86 -25.69 -24.60
CA SER A 258 12.57 -26.30 -23.48
C SER A 258 12.43 -25.38 -22.26
N LEU A 259 11.99 -25.93 -21.13
CA LEU A 259 11.92 -25.23 -19.86
C LEU A 259 13.24 -25.43 -19.09
N PRO A 260 13.74 -24.40 -18.41
CA PRO A 260 14.92 -24.57 -17.56
C PRO A 260 14.57 -25.44 -16.34
N GLU A 261 15.59 -25.87 -15.61
CA GLU A 261 15.39 -26.59 -14.36
C GLU A 261 14.57 -25.76 -13.37
N LEU A 262 13.54 -26.38 -12.78
CA LEU A 262 12.68 -25.73 -11.82
C LEU A 262 13.47 -25.34 -10.57
N SER A 263 13.61 -24.06 -10.33
CA SER A 263 14.32 -23.49 -9.17
C SER A 263 13.47 -22.40 -8.50
N PRO A 264 13.60 -22.16 -7.17
CA PRO A 264 12.80 -21.14 -6.47
C PRO A 264 12.95 -19.73 -7.06
N ARG A 265 14.09 -19.38 -7.66
CA ARG A 265 14.30 -18.07 -8.31
C ARG A 265 13.44 -17.87 -9.57
N MET A 266 13.01 -18.94 -10.21
CA MET A 266 12.12 -18.90 -11.37
C MET A 266 10.71 -18.39 -11.00
N PHE A 267 10.30 -18.57 -9.75
CA PHE A 267 9.03 -18.11 -9.21
C PHE A 267 9.13 -16.77 -8.47
N SER A 268 10.27 -16.07 -8.56
CA SER A 268 10.46 -14.77 -7.92
C SER A 268 10.21 -13.65 -8.92
N PHE A 269 9.20 -12.81 -8.64
CA PHE A 269 8.96 -11.60 -9.45
C PHE A 269 9.94 -10.46 -9.11
N ASN A 270 10.76 -10.59 -8.06
CA ASN A 270 11.86 -9.67 -7.75
C ASN A 270 13.17 -10.03 -8.46
N ASN A 271 13.22 -11.18 -9.12
CA ASN A 271 14.39 -11.67 -9.85
C ASN A 271 14.11 -11.58 -11.36
N PRO A 272 15.00 -11.01 -12.19
CA PRO A 272 14.83 -10.92 -13.63
C PRO A 272 14.57 -12.27 -14.32
N TYR A 273 15.01 -13.37 -13.70
CA TYR A 273 14.84 -14.71 -14.24
C TYR A 273 13.39 -15.21 -14.21
N GLY A 274 12.62 -14.83 -13.19
CA GLY A 274 11.21 -15.22 -13.04
C GLY A 274 10.23 -14.11 -13.37
N ALA A 275 10.67 -12.85 -13.35
CA ALA A 275 9.81 -11.70 -13.55
C ALA A 275 9.32 -11.59 -15.00
N CYS A 276 8.11 -11.04 -15.16
CA CYS A 276 7.61 -10.63 -16.47
C CYS A 276 8.56 -9.59 -17.11
N PRO A 277 9.06 -9.82 -18.34
CA PRO A 277 10.05 -8.94 -18.96
C PRO A 277 9.52 -7.54 -19.29
N VAL A 278 8.19 -7.37 -19.40
CA VAL A 278 7.56 -6.09 -19.77
C VAL A 278 7.38 -5.18 -18.55
N CYS A 279 6.89 -5.71 -17.42
CA CYS A 279 6.68 -4.92 -16.20
C CYS A 279 7.77 -5.14 -15.13
N SER A 280 8.79 -5.94 -15.41
CA SER A 280 9.87 -6.25 -14.47
C SER A 280 9.38 -6.71 -13.10
N GLY A 281 8.27 -7.47 -13.06
CA GLY A 281 7.69 -8.04 -11.86
C GLY A 281 6.74 -7.11 -11.09
N LEU A 282 6.41 -5.93 -11.61
CA LEU A 282 5.45 -5.01 -10.96
C LEU A 282 3.99 -5.48 -11.11
N GLY A 283 3.67 -6.15 -12.23
CA GLY A 283 2.29 -6.56 -12.55
C GLY A 283 1.45 -5.47 -13.18
N THR A 284 1.83 -4.22 -12.99
CA THR A 284 1.14 -3.04 -13.51
C THR A 284 2.10 -2.13 -14.26
N GLN A 285 1.54 -1.21 -15.03
CA GLN A 285 2.26 -0.13 -15.71
C GLN A 285 1.51 1.18 -15.52
N LEU A 286 2.25 2.27 -15.33
CA LEU A 286 1.72 3.62 -15.38
C LEU A 286 1.51 3.99 -16.86
N VAL A 287 0.28 4.28 -17.25
CA VAL A 287 -0.11 4.63 -18.60
C VAL A 287 -0.85 5.96 -18.56
N ALA A 288 -0.55 6.87 -19.51
CA ALA A 288 -1.30 8.11 -19.62
C ALA A 288 -2.77 7.82 -19.92
N ASP A 289 -3.66 8.40 -19.11
CA ASP A 289 -5.09 8.11 -19.12
C ASP A 289 -5.86 9.22 -19.82
N PRO A 290 -6.62 8.91 -20.89
CA PRO A 290 -7.45 9.91 -21.57
C PRO A 290 -8.40 10.66 -20.63
N ASP A 291 -9.01 9.99 -19.66
CA ASP A 291 -9.99 10.59 -18.75
C ASP A 291 -9.33 11.52 -17.71
N LEU A 292 -8.06 11.30 -17.38
CA LEU A 292 -7.29 12.21 -16.52
C LEU A 292 -6.71 13.39 -17.29
N VAL A 293 -6.41 13.19 -18.57
CA VAL A 293 -5.95 14.25 -19.50
C VAL A 293 -7.12 15.13 -19.94
N ILE A 294 -8.29 14.54 -20.14
CA ILE A 294 -9.54 15.21 -20.53
C ILE A 294 -10.60 14.92 -19.46
N PRO A 295 -10.56 15.63 -18.32
CA PRO A 295 -11.50 15.38 -17.23
C PRO A 295 -12.95 15.79 -17.54
N ASP A 296 -13.15 16.64 -18.56
CA ASP A 296 -14.45 17.13 -18.98
C ASP A 296 -14.57 17.03 -20.52
N TRP A 297 -15.23 15.98 -20.99
CA TRP A 297 -15.43 15.69 -22.40
C TRP A 297 -16.45 16.62 -23.09
N ASP A 298 -17.24 17.37 -22.30
CA ASP A 298 -18.18 18.37 -22.83
C ASP A 298 -17.48 19.68 -23.23
N LYS A 299 -16.23 19.87 -22.82
CA LYS A 299 -15.41 21.02 -23.22
C LYS A 299 -14.71 20.82 -24.55
N SER A 300 -14.46 21.94 -25.21
CA SER A 300 -13.62 22.00 -26.40
C SER A 300 -12.14 22.22 -26.05
N ILE A 301 -11.25 22.04 -27.02
CA ILE A 301 -9.81 22.31 -26.90
C ILE A 301 -9.57 23.76 -26.44
N LEU A 302 -10.31 24.73 -27.01
CA LEU A 302 -10.20 26.15 -26.64
C LEU A 302 -10.75 26.43 -25.23
N ASP A 303 -11.76 25.70 -24.78
CA ASP A 303 -12.29 25.80 -23.42
C ASP A 303 -11.42 25.09 -22.38
N GLY A 304 -10.26 24.59 -22.78
CA GLY A 304 -9.31 23.95 -21.91
C GLY A 304 -9.70 22.51 -21.51
N ALA A 305 -10.28 21.74 -22.41
CA ALA A 305 -10.57 20.31 -22.19
C ALA A 305 -9.32 19.52 -21.84
N ILE A 306 -8.18 19.81 -22.48
CA ILE A 306 -6.91 19.10 -22.28
C ILE A 306 -6.14 19.72 -21.12
N GLN A 307 -5.95 18.96 -20.04
CA GLN A 307 -5.31 19.44 -18.80
C GLN A 307 -3.85 18.99 -18.64
N ALA A 308 -3.26 18.37 -19.67
CA ALA A 308 -1.85 17.96 -19.62
C ALA A 308 -0.90 19.16 -19.75
N SER A 309 0.17 19.17 -18.96
CA SER A 309 1.20 20.21 -18.98
C SER A 309 1.81 20.38 -20.38
N GLY A 310 1.81 21.63 -20.86
CA GLY A 310 2.22 21.99 -22.23
C GLY A 310 1.11 21.99 -23.25
N PHE A 311 -0.08 21.47 -22.94
CA PHE A 311 -1.30 21.46 -23.77
C PHE A 311 -2.51 22.12 -23.09
N ASN A 312 -2.40 22.46 -21.81
CA ASN A 312 -3.47 23.06 -21.00
C ASN A 312 -3.67 24.56 -21.23
N ASN A 313 -2.79 25.21 -21.97
CA ASN A 313 -2.85 26.64 -22.26
C ASN A 313 -2.78 26.87 -23.78
N VAL A 314 -3.94 26.91 -24.42
CA VAL A 314 -4.09 27.07 -25.88
C VAL A 314 -4.34 28.54 -26.23
N LYS A 315 -3.37 29.41 -25.89
CA LYS A 315 -3.39 30.85 -26.31
C LYS A 315 -2.97 31.01 -27.79
N ASP A 316 -3.29 32.15 -28.37
CA ASP A 316 -3.08 32.42 -29.79
C ASP A 316 -1.65 32.18 -30.29
N ASP A 317 -0.63 32.44 -29.45
CA ASP A 317 0.79 32.27 -29.80
C ASP A 317 1.39 30.96 -29.25
N SER A 318 0.59 30.04 -28.70
CA SER A 318 1.12 28.82 -28.08
C SER A 318 1.47 27.77 -29.16
N ILE A 319 2.56 27.03 -28.88
CA ILE A 319 2.98 25.89 -29.73
C ILE A 319 1.85 24.85 -29.81
N ALA A 320 1.16 24.59 -28.69
CA ALA A 320 0.05 23.66 -28.62
C ALA A 320 -1.08 24.04 -29.59
N ARG A 321 -1.45 25.33 -29.66
CA ARG A 321 -2.46 25.83 -30.57
C ARG A 321 -2.10 25.61 -32.05
N MET A 322 -0.88 25.87 -32.42
CA MET A 322 -0.40 25.66 -33.80
C MET A 322 -0.53 24.18 -34.21
N TYR A 323 -0.22 23.25 -33.33
CA TYR A 323 -0.43 21.82 -33.59
C TYR A 323 -1.92 21.46 -33.68
N PHE A 324 -2.76 21.98 -32.80
CA PHE A 324 -4.19 21.70 -32.82
C PHE A 324 -4.89 22.31 -34.04
N GLU A 325 -4.50 23.49 -34.50
CA GLU A 325 -4.99 24.11 -35.74
C GLU A 325 -4.60 23.29 -36.99
N ALA A 326 -3.38 22.77 -37.03
CA ALA A 326 -2.93 21.88 -38.10
C ALA A 326 -3.72 20.56 -38.11
N LEU A 327 -4.01 19.98 -36.94
CA LEU A 327 -4.86 18.79 -36.78
C LEU A 327 -6.31 19.10 -37.20
N ALA A 328 -6.87 20.24 -36.75
CA ALA A 328 -8.22 20.66 -37.08
C ALA A 328 -8.43 20.81 -38.61
N LYS A 329 -7.43 21.39 -39.30
CA LYS A 329 -7.43 21.52 -40.76
C LYS A 329 -7.35 20.16 -41.46
N LYS A 330 -6.49 19.24 -40.96
CA LYS A 330 -6.29 17.91 -41.56
C LYS A 330 -7.47 16.98 -41.37
N TYR A 331 -8.05 16.94 -40.17
CA TYR A 331 -9.13 16.05 -39.82
C TYR A 331 -10.52 16.71 -39.84
N HIS A 332 -10.63 17.95 -40.38
CA HIS A 332 -11.89 18.67 -40.60
C HIS A 332 -12.78 18.83 -39.36
N PHE A 333 -12.21 19.30 -38.25
CA PHE A 333 -12.96 19.64 -37.05
C PHE A 333 -12.67 21.07 -36.57
N SER A 334 -13.53 21.64 -35.72
CA SER A 334 -13.30 22.95 -35.09
C SER A 334 -12.67 22.77 -33.69
N LEU A 335 -11.75 23.65 -33.31
CA LEU A 335 -11.21 23.69 -31.94
C LEU A 335 -12.25 24.04 -30.86
N THR A 336 -13.43 24.54 -31.28
CA THR A 336 -14.60 24.81 -30.44
C THR A 336 -15.54 23.61 -30.30
N THR A 337 -15.27 22.48 -31.01
CA THR A 337 -16.09 21.27 -30.90
C THR A 337 -15.78 20.58 -29.60
N PRO A 338 -16.79 20.17 -28.79
CA PRO A 338 -16.58 19.37 -27.59
C PRO A 338 -15.79 18.08 -27.87
N MET A 339 -14.93 17.66 -26.97
CA MET A 339 -14.06 16.48 -27.16
C MET A 339 -14.86 15.21 -27.48
N LYS A 340 -16.03 15.03 -26.87
CA LYS A 340 -16.93 13.89 -27.10
C LYS A 340 -17.51 13.82 -28.52
N ASP A 341 -17.65 14.97 -29.19
CA ASP A 341 -18.26 15.11 -30.53
C ASP A 341 -17.20 15.12 -31.64
N LEU A 342 -15.90 14.99 -31.30
CA LEU A 342 -14.85 14.91 -32.32
C LEU A 342 -14.95 13.62 -33.14
N PRO A 343 -14.65 13.66 -34.45
CA PRO A 343 -14.46 12.46 -35.26
C PRO A 343 -13.45 11.51 -34.61
N LYS A 344 -13.70 10.20 -34.64
CA LYS A 344 -12.83 9.20 -34.00
C LYS A 344 -11.35 9.30 -34.41
N ASP A 345 -11.11 9.53 -35.72
CA ASP A 345 -9.75 9.69 -36.26
C ASP A 345 -9.07 10.96 -35.76
N ALA A 346 -9.83 12.07 -35.64
CA ALA A 346 -9.35 13.31 -35.05
C ALA A 346 -9.00 13.16 -33.56
N LEU A 347 -9.90 12.54 -32.79
CA LEU A 347 -9.67 12.27 -31.39
C LEU A 347 -8.44 11.35 -31.19
N HIS A 348 -8.31 10.29 -32.00
CA HIS A 348 -7.15 9.42 -31.99
C HIS A 348 -5.85 10.18 -32.28
N ALA A 349 -5.86 11.04 -33.31
CA ALA A 349 -4.71 11.86 -33.68
C ALA A 349 -4.32 12.86 -32.56
N VAL A 350 -5.29 13.46 -31.86
CA VAL A 350 -5.05 14.38 -30.74
C VAL A 350 -4.41 13.59 -29.56
N LEU A 351 -4.95 12.45 -29.23
CA LEU A 351 -4.50 11.65 -28.07
C LEU A 351 -3.20 10.90 -28.34
N TYR A 352 -3.12 10.15 -29.44
CA TYR A 352 -2.02 9.22 -29.75
C TYR A 352 -1.07 9.69 -30.84
N GLY A 353 -1.42 10.79 -31.53
CA GLY A 353 -0.59 11.38 -32.56
C GLY A 353 -0.85 10.87 -33.98
N THR A 354 -0.08 11.42 -34.96
CA THR A 354 -0.23 11.11 -36.37
C THR A 354 0.71 10.02 -36.90
N GLY A 355 1.41 9.34 -35.99
CA GLY A 355 2.39 8.30 -36.33
C GLY A 355 3.54 8.87 -37.18
N LYS A 356 3.71 8.36 -38.39
CA LYS A 356 4.74 8.85 -39.34
C LYS A 356 4.25 9.97 -40.27
N GLU A 357 2.96 10.32 -40.23
CA GLU A 357 2.40 11.35 -41.10
C GLU A 357 2.73 12.76 -40.61
N ASN A 358 3.34 13.56 -41.47
CA ASN A 358 3.66 14.94 -41.18
C ASN A 358 2.40 15.82 -41.20
N LEU A 359 2.37 16.79 -40.30
CA LEU A 359 1.46 17.92 -40.28
C LEU A 359 2.17 19.14 -40.80
N THR A 360 1.49 19.92 -41.65
CA THR A 360 1.95 21.25 -42.07
C THR A 360 1.51 22.25 -41.00
N ILE A 361 2.45 22.70 -40.18
CA ILE A 361 2.22 23.62 -39.06
C ILE A 361 2.59 25.02 -39.53
N TYR A 362 1.67 25.94 -39.49
CA TYR A 362 1.91 27.34 -39.78
C TYR A 362 2.25 28.08 -38.50
N TYR A 363 3.34 28.82 -38.46
CA TYR A 363 3.69 29.64 -37.31
C TYR A 363 3.92 31.08 -37.72
N GLU A 364 3.41 32.00 -36.89
CA GLU A 364 3.62 33.43 -36.97
C GLU A 364 4.15 33.89 -35.59
N ARG A 365 5.37 34.36 -35.56
CA ARG A 365 6.01 34.88 -34.35
C ARG A 365 6.62 36.26 -34.68
N ALA A 366 6.95 37.04 -33.63
CA ALA A 366 7.60 38.33 -33.76
C ALA A 366 8.87 38.32 -34.65
N ASN A 367 9.53 37.17 -34.80
CA ASN A 367 10.76 36.99 -35.57
C ASN A 367 10.56 36.32 -36.94
N GLY A 368 9.32 36.11 -37.41
CA GLY A 368 9.06 35.56 -38.74
C GLY A 368 7.84 34.66 -38.86
N ARG A 369 7.41 34.50 -40.14
CA ARG A 369 6.35 33.53 -40.51
C ARG A 369 6.97 32.37 -41.26
N GLY A 370 6.47 31.15 -41.07
CA GLY A 370 6.97 30.00 -41.79
C GLY A 370 6.04 28.78 -41.67
N THR A 371 6.42 27.74 -42.38
CA THR A 371 5.79 26.44 -42.29
C THR A 371 6.79 25.40 -41.78
N LEU A 372 6.34 24.51 -40.93
CA LEU A 372 7.11 23.40 -40.39
C LEU A 372 6.36 22.10 -40.69
N GLU A 373 7.05 21.14 -41.29
CA GLU A 373 6.48 19.78 -41.47
C GLU A 373 7.05 18.81 -40.47
N ARG A 374 6.20 18.39 -39.55
CA ARG A 374 6.54 17.39 -38.49
C ARG A 374 5.33 16.54 -38.12
N PRO A 375 5.53 15.29 -37.73
CA PRO A 375 4.46 14.49 -37.13
C PRO A 375 4.08 15.05 -35.76
N PHE A 376 2.85 14.88 -35.37
CA PHE A 376 2.38 15.16 -34.01
C PHE A 376 2.50 13.91 -33.16
N GLU A 377 3.16 14.04 -32.05
CA GLU A 377 3.43 12.91 -31.14
C GLU A 377 2.16 12.39 -30.45
N GLY A 378 1.16 13.25 -30.24
CA GLY A 378 -0.01 12.96 -29.41
C GLY A 378 0.17 13.35 -27.96
N VAL A 379 -0.92 13.78 -27.31
CA VAL A 379 -0.87 14.29 -25.93
C VAL A 379 -0.45 13.20 -24.97
N LEU A 380 -1.01 11.98 -25.07
CA LEU A 380 -0.71 10.87 -24.16
C LEU A 380 0.73 10.36 -24.30
N ASN A 381 1.20 10.24 -25.57
CA ASN A 381 2.57 9.82 -25.81
C ASN A 381 3.58 10.86 -25.30
N ASN A 382 3.27 12.15 -25.47
CA ASN A 382 4.10 13.24 -24.93
C ASN A 382 4.18 13.21 -23.40
N VAL A 383 3.06 13.01 -22.71
CA VAL A 383 3.03 12.87 -21.24
C VAL A 383 3.91 11.69 -20.82
N SER A 384 3.77 10.53 -21.46
CA SER A 384 4.53 9.31 -21.15
C SER A 384 6.03 9.50 -21.36
N ARG A 385 6.45 10.08 -22.49
CA ARG A 385 7.84 10.36 -22.77
C ARG A 385 8.43 11.36 -21.78
N ARG A 386 7.75 12.50 -21.54
CA ARG A 386 8.23 13.52 -20.60
C ARG A 386 8.36 12.98 -19.18
N LEU A 387 7.47 12.08 -18.75
CA LEU A 387 7.58 11.43 -17.45
C LEU A 387 8.87 10.60 -17.33
N SER A 388 9.24 9.91 -18.41
CA SER A 388 10.48 9.11 -18.44
C SER A 388 11.76 9.95 -18.47
N GLU A 389 11.71 11.14 -19.06
CA GLU A 389 12.87 12.03 -19.30
C GLU A 389 13.08 13.07 -18.19
N THR A 390 12.03 13.43 -17.41
CA THR A 390 12.10 14.52 -16.44
C THR A 390 12.95 14.17 -15.21
N GLN A 391 13.80 15.14 -14.82
CA GLN A 391 14.58 15.09 -13.57
C GLN A 391 13.97 16.00 -12.48
N SER A 392 12.92 16.76 -12.81
CA SER A 392 12.25 17.66 -11.86
C SER A 392 11.15 16.93 -11.12
N ASP A 393 11.22 16.87 -9.78
CA ASP A 393 10.19 16.25 -8.94
C ASP A 393 8.82 16.94 -9.07
N ALA A 394 8.80 18.27 -9.23
CA ALA A 394 7.57 19.03 -9.43
C ALA A 394 6.90 18.65 -10.76
N MET A 395 7.67 18.59 -11.86
CA MET A 395 7.17 18.19 -13.17
C MET A 395 6.74 16.72 -13.19
N ARG A 396 7.51 15.84 -12.53
CA ARG A 396 7.17 14.42 -12.40
C ARG A 396 5.80 14.25 -11.75
N LYS A 397 5.56 14.93 -10.63
CA LYS A 397 4.29 14.90 -9.91
C LYS A 397 3.12 15.39 -10.76
N GLU A 398 3.31 16.49 -11.51
CA GLU A 398 2.28 17.04 -12.42
C GLU A 398 1.94 16.06 -13.54
N LEU A 399 2.94 15.38 -14.11
CA LEU A 399 2.73 14.38 -15.16
C LEU A 399 2.10 13.10 -14.61
N GLU A 400 2.47 12.67 -13.39
CA GLU A 400 1.86 11.52 -12.71
C GLU A 400 0.35 11.72 -12.46
N GLU A 401 -0.12 12.96 -12.28
CA GLU A 401 -1.55 13.28 -12.16
C GLU A 401 -2.36 12.95 -13.44
N CYS A 402 -1.69 12.81 -14.58
CA CYS A 402 -2.29 12.41 -15.85
C CYS A 402 -2.18 10.89 -16.12
N MET A 403 -1.60 10.12 -15.20
CA MET A 403 -1.34 8.70 -15.38
C MET A 403 -2.29 7.85 -14.54
N SER A 404 -2.67 6.70 -15.07
CA SER A 404 -3.38 5.66 -14.34
C SER A 404 -2.56 4.36 -14.31
N GLU A 405 -2.70 3.62 -13.23
CA GLU A 405 -2.09 2.31 -13.09
C GLU A 405 -2.98 1.25 -13.75
N ARG A 406 -2.45 0.54 -14.74
CA ARG A 406 -3.18 -0.51 -15.46
C ARG A 406 -2.44 -1.85 -15.39
N PRO A 407 -3.15 -2.99 -15.40
CA PRO A 407 -2.52 -4.29 -15.49
C PRO A 407 -1.56 -4.38 -16.68
N CYS A 408 -0.41 -4.98 -16.47
CA CYS A 408 0.58 -5.18 -17.54
C CYS A 408 -0.05 -5.98 -18.70
N PRO A 409 0.05 -5.52 -19.97
CA PRO A 409 -0.57 -6.18 -21.13
C PRO A 409 0.00 -7.58 -21.40
N LYS A 410 1.21 -7.88 -20.91
CA LYS A 410 1.87 -9.18 -21.12
C LYS A 410 1.49 -10.21 -20.06
N CYS A 411 1.60 -9.85 -18.79
CA CYS A 411 1.34 -10.80 -17.70
C CYS A 411 -0.05 -10.64 -17.05
N HIS A 412 -0.86 -9.68 -17.50
CA HIS A 412 -2.22 -9.43 -16.98
C HIS A 412 -2.30 -9.35 -15.44
N GLY A 413 -1.25 -8.74 -14.82
CA GLY A 413 -1.16 -8.62 -13.37
C GLY A 413 -0.41 -9.76 -12.66
N ASN A 414 -0.03 -10.85 -13.36
CA ASN A 414 0.61 -12.02 -12.75
C ASN A 414 2.07 -11.83 -12.35
N ARG A 415 2.71 -10.72 -12.68
CA ARG A 415 4.09 -10.37 -12.30
C ARG A 415 5.20 -11.31 -12.81
N LEU A 416 4.89 -12.57 -13.10
CA LEU A 416 5.82 -13.61 -13.53
C LEU A 416 5.83 -13.81 -15.05
N SER A 417 6.86 -14.49 -15.54
CA SER A 417 6.98 -14.92 -16.94
C SER A 417 6.02 -16.06 -17.27
N ASP A 418 5.66 -16.21 -18.55
CA ASP A 418 4.76 -17.27 -19.03
C ASP A 418 5.27 -18.67 -18.66
N ILE A 419 6.61 -18.86 -18.65
CA ILE A 419 7.27 -20.13 -18.29
C ILE A 419 7.01 -20.47 -16.81
N SER A 420 7.13 -19.47 -15.92
CA SER A 420 6.89 -19.64 -14.48
C SER A 420 5.41 -19.91 -14.17
N LEU A 421 4.52 -19.27 -14.92
CA LEU A 421 3.07 -19.45 -14.78
C LEU A 421 2.58 -20.81 -15.33
N ALA A 422 3.35 -21.42 -16.21
CA ALA A 422 3.01 -22.75 -16.77
C ALA A 422 3.32 -23.92 -15.82
N VAL A 423 3.80 -23.66 -14.60
CA VAL A 423 4.06 -24.70 -13.59
C VAL A 423 2.93 -24.69 -12.57
N THR A 424 2.29 -25.85 -12.32
CA THR A 424 1.16 -25.99 -11.42
C THR A 424 1.43 -26.95 -10.27
N VAL A 425 0.78 -26.71 -9.12
CA VAL A 425 0.67 -27.62 -7.98
C VAL A 425 -0.82 -27.81 -7.73
N GLY A 426 -1.29 -29.06 -7.69
CA GLY A 426 -2.72 -29.33 -7.59
C GLY A 426 -3.58 -28.70 -8.71
N GLY A 427 -2.98 -28.54 -9.93
CA GLY A 427 -3.65 -27.92 -11.08
C GLY A 427 -3.64 -26.38 -11.09
N MET A 428 -3.08 -25.72 -10.09
CA MET A 428 -3.08 -24.27 -9.95
C MET A 428 -1.67 -23.69 -10.05
N ASN A 429 -1.48 -22.57 -10.79
CA ASN A 429 -0.20 -21.86 -10.80
C ASN A 429 -0.03 -21.01 -9.53
N ILE A 430 1.20 -20.59 -9.24
CA ILE A 430 1.55 -19.87 -8.01
C ILE A 430 0.81 -18.54 -7.86
N MET A 431 0.56 -17.81 -8.95
CA MET A 431 -0.10 -16.50 -8.87
C MET A 431 -1.61 -16.61 -8.75
N ASP A 432 -2.24 -17.62 -9.36
CA ASP A 432 -3.66 -17.91 -9.17
C ASP A 432 -3.91 -18.34 -7.72
N PHE A 433 -3.03 -19.17 -7.14
CA PHE A 433 -3.07 -19.46 -5.71
C PHE A 433 -2.96 -18.19 -4.85
N CYS A 434 -2.02 -17.30 -5.17
CA CYS A 434 -1.85 -16.04 -4.43
C CYS A 434 -3.06 -15.09 -4.54
N ARG A 435 -3.94 -15.26 -5.52
CA ARG A 435 -5.19 -14.51 -5.68
C ARG A 435 -6.34 -15.03 -4.83
N LEU A 436 -6.23 -16.24 -4.35
CA LEU A 436 -7.23 -16.79 -3.43
C LEU A 436 -7.25 -15.98 -2.13
N PRO A 437 -8.42 -15.76 -1.54
CA PRO A 437 -8.52 -15.32 -0.14
C PRO A 437 -7.79 -16.30 0.79
N VAL A 438 -7.26 -15.81 1.90
CA VAL A 438 -6.52 -16.65 2.88
C VAL A 438 -7.35 -17.87 3.31
N SER A 439 -8.67 -17.74 3.48
CA SER A 439 -9.57 -18.85 3.81
C SER A 439 -9.56 -19.95 2.75
N GLU A 440 -9.71 -19.57 1.48
CA GLU A 440 -9.73 -20.51 0.34
C GLU A 440 -8.33 -21.08 0.08
N ALA A 441 -7.29 -20.26 0.26
CA ALA A 441 -5.90 -20.71 0.15
C ALA A 441 -5.55 -21.76 1.21
N LEU A 442 -6.07 -21.59 2.44
CA LEU A 442 -5.89 -22.58 3.51
C LEU A 442 -6.63 -23.87 3.19
N ASP A 443 -7.90 -23.79 2.77
CA ASP A 443 -8.71 -24.94 2.37
C ASP A 443 -8.02 -25.73 1.23
N PHE A 444 -7.56 -25.03 0.18
CA PHE A 444 -6.79 -25.66 -0.90
C PHE A 444 -5.56 -26.41 -0.39
N MET A 445 -4.76 -25.79 0.52
CA MET A 445 -3.57 -26.43 1.07
C MET A 445 -3.90 -27.60 1.99
N GLU A 446 -5.04 -27.58 2.70
CA GLU A 446 -5.48 -28.68 3.56
C GLU A 446 -5.90 -29.91 2.76
N HIS A 447 -6.57 -29.70 1.61
CA HIS A 447 -7.03 -30.77 0.72
C HIS A 447 -6.04 -31.14 -0.40
N LEU A 448 -4.86 -30.51 -0.43
CA LEU A 448 -3.84 -30.81 -1.43
C LEU A 448 -3.26 -32.23 -1.19
N GLU A 449 -3.56 -33.15 -2.08
CA GLU A 449 -3.02 -34.51 -2.07
C GLU A 449 -1.80 -34.58 -3.00
N LEU A 450 -0.66 -34.94 -2.46
CA LEU A 450 0.58 -35.24 -3.18
C LEU A 450 0.97 -36.70 -2.91
N THR A 451 1.48 -37.40 -3.90
CA THR A 451 1.80 -38.82 -3.81
C THR A 451 3.29 -39.09 -3.92
N GLY A 452 3.73 -40.24 -3.41
CA GLY A 452 5.12 -40.70 -3.55
C GLY A 452 6.14 -39.79 -2.87
N SER A 453 7.27 -39.59 -3.53
CA SER A 453 8.36 -38.74 -3.02
C SER A 453 7.98 -37.28 -2.85
N MET A 454 7.02 -36.77 -3.66
CA MET A 454 6.54 -35.39 -3.53
C MET A 454 5.83 -35.14 -2.21
N ALA A 455 5.08 -36.11 -1.68
CA ALA A 455 4.44 -36.01 -0.38
C ALA A 455 5.45 -35.82 0.76
N VAL A 456 6.57 -36.54 0.71
CA VAL A 456 7.65 -36.45 1.72
C VAL A 456 8.34 -35.07 1.65
N ILE A 457 8.66 -34.60 0.45
CA ILE A 457 9.33 -33.30 0.22
C ILE A 457 8.41 -32.16 0.66
N ALA A 458 7.12 -32.23 0.34
CA ALA A 458 6.15 -31.20 0.62
C ALA A 458 5.75 -31.12 2.10
N ALA A 459 5.84 -32.19 2.87
CA ALA A 459 5.27 -32.28 4.23
C ALA A 459 5.69 -31.12 5.13
N GLN A 460 6.98 -30.81 5.20
CA GLN A 460 7.48 -29.71 6.02
C GLN A 460 7.07 -28.33 5.47
N ILE A 461 7.12 -28.18 4.14
CA ILE A 461 6.76 -26.91 3.47
C ILE A 461 5.27 -26.60 3.68
N LEU A 462 4.41 -27.60 3.50
CA LEU A 462 2.96 -27.47 3.70
C LEU A 462 2.61 -27.14 5.17
N ARG A 463 3.34 -27.75 6.12
CA ARG A 463 3.17 -27.43 7.54
C ARG A 463 3.40 -25.96 7.82
N GLU A 464 4.48 -25.39 7.28
CA GLU A 464 4.80 -23.97 7.45
C GLU A 464 3.77 -23.06 6.77
N ILE A 465 3.37 -23.36 5.53
CA ILE A 465 2.35 -22.59 4.80
C ILE A 465 1.01 -22.60 5.56
N ARG A 466 0.54 -23.79 5.95
CA ARG A 466 -0.73 -23.95 6.69
C ARG A 466 -0.72 -23.20 8.02
N SER A 467 0.39 -23.27 8.76
CA SER A 467 0.56 -22.55 10.02
C SER A 467 0.43 -21.05 9.83
N ARG A 468 1.15 -20.47 8.86
CA ARG A 468 1.11 -19.03 8.59
C ARG A 468 -0.27 -18.56 8.06
N LEU A 469 -0.93 -19.34 7.22
CA LEU A 469 -2.29 -19.03 6.74
C LEU A 469 -3.30 -19.05 7.89
N ARG A 470 -3.21 -20.03 8.82
CA ARG A 470 -4.05 -20.09 10.01
C ARG A 470 -3.84 -18.89 10.93
N PHE A 471 -2.59 -18.38 11.06
CA PHE A 471 -2.35 -17.18 11.85
C PHE A 471 -2.98 -15.94 11.20
N LEU A 472 -2.91 -15.79 9.87
CA LEU A 472 -3.61 -14.70 9.17
C LEU A 472 -5.12 -14.79 9.38
N GLN A 473 -5.69 -15.99 9.38
CA GLN A 473 -7.11 -16.22 9.66
C GLN A 473 -7.46 -15.88 11.11
N ALA A 474 -6.61 -16.26 12.08
CA ALA A 474 -6.82 -16.01 13.50
C ALA A 474 -6.85 -14.50 13.85
N VAL A 475 -6.06 -13.67 13.14
CA VAL A 475 -6.08 -12.21 13.31
C VAL A 475 -7.16 -11.51 12.47
N GLY A 476 -8.14 -12.26 11.91
CA GLY A 476 -9.28 -11.69 11.18
C GLY A 476 -8.99 -11.24 9.75
N LEU A 477 -7.92 -11.76 9.10
CA LEU A 477 -7.50 -11.40 7.75
C LEU A 477 -7.87 -12.46 6.70
N SER A 478 -8.93 -13.23 6.92
CA SER A 478 -9.38 -14.33 6.04
C SER A 478 -9.70 -13.90 4.61
N TYR A 479 -10.13 -12.65 4.44
CA TYR A 479 -10.53 -12.07 3.15
C TYR A 479 -9.36 -11.56 2.30
N LEU A 480 -8.18 -11.36 2.90
CA LEU A 480 -7.01 -10.87 2.16
C LEU A 480 -6.48 -11.90 1.18
N THR A 481 -5.94 -11.43 0.06
CA THR A 481 -5.20 -12.26 -0.90
C THR A 481 -3.70 -12.09 -0.72
N LEU A 482 -2.92 -13.15 -0.94
CA LEU A 482 -1.45 -13.07 -0.84
C LEU A 482 -0.81 -12.19 -1.93
N SER A 483 -1.50 -11.99 -3.05
CA SER A 483 -1.07 -11.14 -4.16
C SER A 483 -1.28 -9.64 -3.90
N ARG A 484 -2.09 -9.26 -2.88
CA ARG A 484 -2.39 -7.85 -2.59
C ARG A 484 -1.13 -7.08 -2.25
N ALA A 485 -0.95 -5.93 -2.89
CA ALA A 485 0.21 -5.07 -2.68
C ALA A 485 0.21 -4.49 -1.25
N ALA A 486 1.35 -4.55 -0.56
CA ALA A 486 1.48 -4.07 0.81
C ALA A 486 1.15 -2.57 0.97
N GLY A 487 1.41 -1.77 -0.06
CA GLY A 487 1.09 -0.33 -0.06
C GLY A 487 -0.40 0.01 -0.13
N THR A 488 -1.27 -0.98 -0.42
CA THR A 488 -2.75 -0.81 -0.45
C THR A 488 -3.44 -1.25 0.84
N LEU A 489 -2.67 -1.74 1.80
CA LEU A 489 -3.18 -2.17 3.09
C LEU A 489 -3.50 -0.97 3.99
N SER A 490 -4.56 -1.06 4.76
CA SER A 490 -4.80 -0.13 5.87
C SER A 490 -3.74 -0.30 6.96
N GLY A 491 -3.60 0.71 7.84
CA GLY A 491 -2.68 0.64 8.97
C GLY A 491 -2.94 -0.58 9.86
N GLY A 492 -4.19 -0.86 10.20
CA GLY A 492 -4.60 -2.01 10.99
C GLY A 492 -4.36 -3.36 10.29
N GLU A 493 -4.63 -3.47 8.97
CA GLU A 493 -4.31 -4.68 8.20
C GLU A 493 -2.80 -4.98 8.22
N SER A 494 -1.97 -3.95 8.00
CA SER A 494 -0.51 -4.09 8.02
C SER A 494 0.03 -4.53 9.38
N GLN A 495 -0.50 -3.95 10.45
CA GLN A 495 -0.14 -4.29 11.82
C GLN A 495 -0.52 -5.74 12.17
N ARG A 496 -1.73 -6.18 11.81
CA ARG A 496 -2.19 -7.56 12.02
C ARG A 496 -1.39 -8.59 11.22
N ILE A 497 -0.94 -8.25 10.01
CA ILE A 497 -0.02 -9.09 9.25
C ILE A 497 1.30 -9.29 10.01
N ARG A 498 1.86 -8.22 10.58
CA ARG A 498 3.07 -8.31 11.40
C ARG A 498 2.83 -9.15 12.64
N LEU A 499 1.71 -8.92 13.34
CA LEU A 499 1.32 -9.72 14.49
C LEU A 499 1.24 -11.21 14.13
N ALA A 500 0.55 -11.57 13.04
CA ALA A 500 0.46 -12.94 12.56
C ALA A 500 1.84 -13.56 12.26
N THR A 501 2.75 -12.76 11.67
CA THR A 501 4.13 -13.21 11.37
C THR A 501 4.93 -13.47 12.65
N GLN A 502 4.78 -12.62 13.67
CA GLN A 502 5.48 -12.79 14.96
C GLN A 502 4.94 -13.98 15.76
N ILE A 503 3.63 -14.20 15.77
CA ILE A 503 3.01 -15.40 16.40
C ILE A 503 3.56 -16.66 15.73
N GLY A 504 3.69 -16.65 14.40
CA GLY A 504 4.24 -17.76 13.65
C GLY A 504 5.68 -18.13 14.01
N SER A 505 6.44 -17.21 14.63
CA SER A 505 7.80 -17.50 15.11
C SER A 505 7.84 -18.34 16.40
N SER A 506 6.70 -18.50 17.11
CA SER A 506 6.56 -19.24 18.36
C SER A 506 7.61 -18.89 19.43
N LEU A 507 8.02 -17.62 19.48
CA LEU A 507 8.98 -17.14 20.47
C LEU A 507 8.33 -17.16 21.87
N MET A 508 9.11 -17.55 22.87
CA MET A 508 8.71 -17.64 24.30
C MET A 508 9.59 -16.74 25.15
N GLY A 509 9.03 -16.20 26.23
CA GLY A 509 9.75 -15.34 27.17
C GLY A 509 10.07 -13.95 26.62
N VAL A 510 9.33 -13.47 25.62
CA VAL A 510 9.50 -12.18 24.93
C VAL A 510 8.48 -11.18 25.47
N LEU A 511 8.85 -9.90 25.45
CA LEU A 511 7.94 -8.77 25.69
C LEU A 511 7.43 -8.23 24.36
N TYR A 512 6.17 -8.50 24.04
CA TYR A 512 5.48 -7.89 22.89
C TYR A 512 4.87 -6.56 23.29
N ILE A 513 5.13 -5.52 22.52
CA ILE A 513 4.56 -4.18 22.71
C ILE A 513 3.79 -3.80 21.45
N LEU A 514 2.47 -3.63 21.60
CA LEU A 514 1.55 -3.34 20.50
C LEU A 514 0.94 -1.94 20.64
N ASP A 515 0.82 -1.23 19.53
CA ASP A 515 0.20 0.08 19.45
C ASP A 515 -1.20 -0.03 18.81
N GLU A 516 -2.23 0.08 19.62
CA GLU A 516 -3.64 0.10 19.21
C GLU A 516 -4.02 -1.00 18.17
N PRO A 517 -3.82 -2.29 18.49
CA PRO A 517 -4.03 -3.37 17.52
C PRO A 517 -5.51 -3.59 17.13
N SER A 518 -6.48 -3.04 17.85
CA SER A 518 -7.92 -3.10 17.57
C SER A 518 -8.38 -2.12 16.48
N ILE A 519 -7.47 -1.24 15.98
CA ILE A 519 -7.80 -0.20 15.00
C ILE A 519 -8.45 -0.77 13.73
N GLY A 520 -9.58 -0.14 13.33
CA GLY A 520 -10.30 -0.49 12.11
C GLY A 520 -10.92 -1.90 12.14
N LEU A 521 -11.06 -2.48 13.32
CA LEU A 521 -11.74 -3.76 13.52
C LEU A 521 -13.23 -3.59 13.83
N HIS A 522 -14.01 -4.42 13.16
CA HIS A 522 -15.37 -4.70 13.63
C HIS A 522 -15.30 -5.49 14.93
N GLN A 523 -16.28 -5.33 15.85
CA GLN A 523 -16.28 -6.02 17.15
C GLN A 523 -16.11 -7.54 17.04
N ARG A 524 -16.74 -8.17 16.06
CA ARG A 524 -16.55 -9.61 15.76
C ARG A 524 -15.09 -10.00 15.50
N ASP A 525 -14.34 -9.14 14.80
CA ASP A 525 -12.94 -9.40 14.48
C ASP A 525 -12.03 -9.04 15.66
N ASN A 526 -12.47 -8.11 16.54
CA ASN A 526 -11.79 -7.78 17.79
C ASN A 526 -11.78 -8.97 18.77
N ASP A 527 -12.88 -9.71 18.88
CA ASP A 527 -12.92 -10.93 19.69
C ASP A 527 -11.82 -11.92 19.28
N LYS A 528 -11.59 -12.14 17.98
CA LYS A 528 -10.51 -13.00 17.45
C LYS A 528 -9.12 -12.47 17.80
N LEU A 529 -8.93 -11.15 17.72
CA LEU A 529 -7.68 -10.52 18.12
C LEU A 529 -7.40 -10.76 19.61
N LEU A 530 -8.39 -10.58 20.47
CA LEU A 530 -8.25 -10.82 21.91
C LEU A 530 -7.86 -12.26 22.23
N ASP A 531 -8.48 -13.24 21.56
CA ASP A 531 -8.10 -14.65 21.70
C ASP A 531 -6.66 -14.90 21.26
N THR A 532 -6.22 -14.21 20.22
CA THR A 532 -4.83 -14.26 19.73
C THR A 532 -3.84 -13.69 20.75
N LEU A 533 -4.15 -12.53 21.36
CA LEU A 533 -3.32 -11.91 22.40
C LEU A 533 -3.25 -12.76 23.67
N ARG A 534 -4.36 -13.38 24.07
CA ARG A 534 -4.40 -14.35 25.17
C ARG A 534 -3.52 -15.57 24.87
N HIS A 535 -3.59 -16.10 23.66
CA HIS A 535 -2.74 -17.20 23.23
C HIS A 535 -1.25 -16.84 23.31
N LEU A 536 -0.84 -15.64 22.86
CA LEU A 536 0.54 -15.16 23.00
C LEU A 536 0.98 -15.12 24.47
N ARG A 537 0.13 -14.60 25.35
CA ARG A 537 0.38 -14.60 26.80
C ARG A 537 0.55 -16.02 27.34
N ASP A 538 -0.35 -16.92 26.97
CA ASP A 538 -0.39 -18.30 27.48
C ASP A 538 0.82 -19.15 27.03
N LEU A 539 1.51 -18.70 25.95
CA LEU A 539 2.82 -19.23 25.55
C LEU A 539 3.99 -18.78 26.48
N GLY A 540 3.71 -18.02 27.55
CA GLY A 540 4.74 -17.51 28.46
C GLY A 540 5.40 -16.23 28.02
N ASN A 541 4.67 -15.36 27.31
CA ASN A 541 5.12 -14.03 26.90
C ASN A 541 4.43 -12.93 27.71
N SER A 542 5.12 -11.82 27.89
CA SER A 542 4.51 -10.59 28.38
C SER A 542 3.94 -9.81 27.21
N VAL A 543 2.67 -9.43 27.27
CA VAL A 543 1.99 -8.69 26.19
C VAL A 543 1.55 -7.33 26.72
N LEU A 544 2.20 -6.26 26.26
CA LEU A 544 1.91 -4.88 26.63
C LEU A 544 1.19 -4.20 25.46
N VAL A 545 -0.02 -3.73 25.66
CA VAL A 545 -0.85 -3.15 24.61
C VAL A 545 -1.21 -1.71 24.99
N VAL A 546 -0.92 -0.77 24.10
CA VAL A 546 -1.48 0.59 24.20
C VAL A 546 -2.86 0.55 23.57
N GLU A 547 -3.93 0.79 24.33
CA GLU A 547 -5.29 0.61 23.82
C GLU A 547 -6.31 1.55 24.45
N HIS A 548 -7.40 1.75 23.69
CA HIS A 548 -8.55 2.57 24.05
C HIS A 548 -9.88 1.80 24.00
N ASP A 549 -9.85 0.58 23.46
CA ASP A 549 -11.03 -0.25 23.30
C ASP A 549 -11.49 -0.85 24.64
N GLU A 550 -12.78 -0.76 24.92
CA GLU A 550 -13.37 -1.23 26.18
C GLU A 550 -13.23 -2.74 26.34
N ASP A 551 -13.48 -3.52 25.28
CA ASP A 551 -13.42 -4.99 25.35
C ASP A 551 -12.01 -5.46 25.62
N THR A 552 -11.00 -4.81 25.06
CA THR A 552 -9.58 -5.09 25.32
C THR A 552 -9.19 -4.76 26.75
N MET A 553 -9.65 -3.63 27.29
CA MET A 553 -9.41 -3.29 28.70
C MET A 553 -10.08 -4.26 29.66
N ARG A 554 -11.31 -4.72 29.36
CA ARG A 554 -12.01 -5.73 30.18
C ARG A 554 -11.36 -7.12 30.11
N ALA A 555 -10.66 -7.42 29.03
CA ALA A 555 -9.95 -8.69 28.82
C ALA A 555 -8.55 -8.70 29.43
N ALA A 556 -8.02 -7.55 29.85
CA ALA A 556 -6.67 -7.41 30.38
C ALA A 556 -6.53 -8.02 31.78
N ASP A 557 -5.36 -8.62 32.06
CA ASP A 557 -5.00 -9.08 33.41
C ASP A 557 -4.57 -7.91 34.33
N PHE A 558 -4.04 -6.83 33.71
CA PHE A 558 -3.54 -5.65 34.43
C PHE A 558 -3.69 -4.41 33.54
N ILE A 559 -4.06 -3.28 34.11
CA ILE A 559 -4.25 -2.02 33.40
C ILE A 559 -3.41 -0.93 34.08
N VAL A 560 -2.79 -0.08 33.25
CA VAL A 560 -2.11 1.13 33.70
C VAL A 560 -2.77 2.33 33.04
N ASP A 561 -3.40 3.18 33.83
CA ASP A 561 -4.03 4.41 33.36
C ASP A 561 -3.07 5.60 33.48
N VAL A 562 -2.73 6.18 32.32
CA VAL A 562 -1.77 7.30 32.20
C VAL A 562 -2.53 8.59 31.97
N GLY A 563 -2.36 9.57 32.84
CA GLY A 563 -3.14 10.82 32.78
C GLY A 563 -2.60 11.89 33.73
N PRO A 564 -3.51 12.63 34.38
CA PRO A 564 -4.96 12.66 34.21
C PRO A 564 -5.41 13.42 32.95
N GLY A 565 -4.55 14.25 32.33
CA GLY A 565 -4.83 15.04 31.15
C GLY A 565 -3.94 14.68 29.96
N ALA A 566 -3.84 15.58 28.99
CA ALA A 566 -2.98 15.47 27.81
C ALA A 566 -1.81 16.47 27.90
N GLY A 567 -0.71 16.19 27.18
CA GLY A 567 0.45 17.08 27.14
C GLY A 567 1.06 17.38 28.51
N ILE A 568 1.17 18.65 28.86
CA ILE A 568 1.71 19.10 30.14
C ILE A 568 0.86 18.69 31.36
N HIS A 569 -0.45 18.44 31.13
CA HIS A 569 -1.40 17.98 32.13
C HIS A 569 -1.45 16.46 32.27
N GLY A 570 -0.71 15.74 31.43
CA GLY A 570 -0.54 14.28 31.45
C GLY A 570 0.74 13.86 32.15
N GLY A 571 1.19 12.63 31.83
CA GLY A 571 2.48 12.10 32.22
C GLY A 571 2.57 11.55 33.64
N GLU A 572 1.43 11.29 34.31
CA GLU A 572 1.35 10.67 35.64
C GLU A 572 0.68 9.29 35.53
N ILE A 573 1.00 8.37 36.42
CA ILE A 573 0.24 7.15 36.60
C ILE A 573 -0.95 7.48 37.50
N VAL A 574 -2.16 7.45 36.95
CA VAL A 574 -3.41 7.76 37.69
C VAL A 574 -3.82 6.54 38.51
N ALA A 575 -3.79 5.37 37.90
CA ALA A 575 -4.09 4.09 38.52
C ALA A 575 -3.31 2.97 37.84
N ALA A 576 -3.02 1.92 38.58
CA ALA A 576 -2.41 0.68 38.06
C ALA A 576 -2.89 -0.52 38.86
N GLY A 577 -3.50 -1.50 38.20
CA GLY A 577 -4.09 -2.66 38.87
C GLY A 577 -5.03 -3.43 37.96
N THR A 578 -5.96 -4.14 38.56
CA THR A 578 -7.05 -4.83 37.86
C THR A 578 -8.09 -3.85 37.36
N LEU A 579 -9.05 -4.33 36.57
CA LEU A 579 -10.17 -3.51 36.08
C LEU A 579 -10.92 -2.82 37.22
N ASP A 580 -11.13 -3.53 38.33
CA ASP A 580 -11.85 -3.01 39.50
C ASP A 580 -11.06 -1.88 40.18
N ASP A 581 -9.71 -1.99 40.24
CA ASP A 581 -8.86 -0.93 40.78
C ASP A 581 -8.95 0.36 39.94
N ILE A 582 -9.03 0.25 38.62
CA ILE A 582 -9.19 1.39 37.72
C ILE A 582 -10.57 2.04 37.88
N ILE A 583 -11.62 1.23 38.01
CA ILE A 583 -13.00 1.70 38.23
C ILE A 583 -13.14 2.40 39.59
N ALA A 584 -12.44 1.93 40.60
CA ALA A 584 -12.47 2.47 41.97
C ALA A 584 -11.75 3.83 42.09
N GLU A 585 -10.84 4.19 41.18
CA GLU A 585 -10.07 5.45 41.23
C GLU A 585 -10.88 6.63 40.69
N PRO A 586 -11.33 7.59 41.52
CA PRO A 586 -12.15 8.72 41.07
C PRO A 586 -11.47 9.66 40.09
N ARG A 587 -10.13 9.72 40.11
CA ARG A 587 -9.33 10.55 39.19
C ARG A 587 -9.21 9.92 37.80
N SER A 588 -9.51 8.62 37.68
CA SER A 588 -9.43 7.91 36.40
C SER A 588 -10.62 8.26 35.49
N ILE A 589 -10.37 8.99 34.43
CA ILE A 589 -11.37 9.27 33.42
C ILE A 589 -11.78 7.95 32.72
N THR A 590 -10.83 7.06 32.46
CA THR A 590 -11.06 5.72 31.94
C THR A 590 -12.01 4.96 32.84
N GLY A 591 -11.77 4.94 34.16
CA GLY A 591 -12.62 4.28 35.16
C GLY A 591 -14.04 4.83 35.19
N GLN A 592 -14.23 6.15 35.01
CA GLN A 592 -15.53 6.79 34.94
C GLN A 592 -16.37 6.33 33.72
N TYR A 593 -15.73 6.04 32.57
CA TYR A 593 -16.41 5.49 31.39
C TYR A 593 -16.67 3.97 31.56
N LEU A 594 -15.70 3.20 32.04
CA LEU A 594 -15.84 1.75 32.25
C LEU A 594 -16.90 1.40 33.30
N SER A 595 -17.09 2.24 34.32
CA SER A 595 -18.15 2.09 35.32
C SER A 595 -19.53 2.56 34.82
N GLY A 596 -19.59 3.27 33.69
CA GLY A 596 -20.82 3.89 33.19
C GLY A 596 -21.23 5.19 33.90
N ALA A 597 -20.40 5.72 34.84
CA ALA A 597 -20.62 7.03 35.47
C ALA A 597 -20.59 8.16 34.43
N LYS A 598 -19.74 8.03 33.43
CA LYS A 598 -19.80 8.82 32.21
C LYS A 598 -20.14 7.94 31.02
N LYS A 599 -21.04 8.37 30.15
CA LYS A 599 -21.42 7.67 28.95
C LYS A 599 -21.78 8.63 27.83
N ILE A 600 -21.58 8.23 26.61
CA ILE A 600 -22.06 8.94 25.43
C ILE A 600 -23.57 8.67 25.31
N PRO A 601 -24.41 9.70 25.32
CA PRO A 601 -25.86 9.52 25.31
C PRO A 601 -26.35 9.02 23.95
N VAL A 602 -27.39 8.19 23.97
CA VAL A 602 -28.15 7.84 22.75
C VAL A 602 -29.14 8.99 22.48
N PRO A 603 -29.18 9.54 21.25
CA PRO A 603 -30.17 10.57 20.90
C PRO A 603 -31.59 10.05 21.06
N THR A 604 -32.46 10.87 21.69
CA THR A 604 -33.88 10.53 21.89
C THR A 604 -34.69 10.60 20.61
N GLU A 605 -34.28 11.46 19.69
CA GLU A 605 -34.90 11.64 18.38
C GLU A 605 -33.86 11.55 17.28
N ARG A 606 -34.20 10.87 16.17
CA ARG A 606 -33.34 10.78 14.97
C ARG A 606 -33.77 11.84 13.95
N ARG A 607 -32.81 12.54 13.34
CA ARG A 607 -33.09 13.50 12.27
C ARG A 607 -33.57 12.75 11.01
N ARG A 608 -34.67 13.25 10.42
CA ARG A 608 -35.21 12.69 9.16
C ARG A 608 -34.53 13.26 7.90
N GLY A 609 -33.57 14.18 8.08
CA GLY A 609 -32.92 14.90 7.01
C GLY A 609 -33.79 16.01 6.39
N ASN A 610 -33.31 16.54 5.25
CA ASN A 610 -33.96 17.65 4.55
C ASN A 610 -34.90 17.21 3.41
N GLY A 611 -35.26 15.93 3.35
CA GLY A 611 -36.11 15.34 2.30
C GLY A 611 -35.40 15.10 0.95
N LYS A 612 -34.11 15.39 0.85
CA LYS A 612 -33.28 15.15 -0.32
C LYS A 612 -32.37 13.96 -0.09
N ALA A 613 -31.99 13.28 -1.14
CA ALA A 613 -31.09 12.12 -1.07
C ALA A 613 -30.08 12.14 -2.21
N LEU A 614 -28.90 11.62 -1.92
CA LEU A 614 -27.89 11.28 -2.91
C LEU A 614 -28.01 9.77 -3.19
N LYS A 615 -28.16 9.38 -4.46
CA LYS A 615 -28.37 7.98 -4.84
C LYS A 615 -27.28 7.49 -5.76
N ILE A 616 -26.78 6.30 -5.51
CA ILE A 616 -25.86 5.57 -6.38
C ILE A 616 -26.57 4.34 -6.90
N PHE A 617 -26.45 4.09 -8.20
CA PHE A 617 -26.99 2.91 -8.87
C PHE A 617 -25.86 2.09 -9.47
N GLY A 618 -25.94 0.77 -9.33
CA GLY A 618 -25.04 -0.17 -9.96
C GLY A 618 -23.58 -0.08 -9.48
N ALA A 619 -23.33 0.22 -8.20
CA ALA A 619 -21.97 0.29 -7.67
C ALA A 619 -21.27 -1.08 -7.73
N ALA A 620 -20.19 -1.21 -8.53
CA ALA A 620 -19.54 -2.49 -8.87
C ALA A 620 -18.01 -2.44 -8.81
N GLU A 621 -17.42 -1.58 -7.98
CA GLU A 621 -15.97 -1.50 -7.80
C GLU A 621 -15.47 -2.54 -6.79
N ASN A 622 -14.35 -3.18 -7.09
CA ASN A 622 -13.73 -4.24 -6.29
C ASN A 622 -14.73 -5.40 -6.01
N ASN A 623 -15.11 -5.58 -4.74
CA ASN A 623 -16.02 -6.65 -4.32
C ASN A 623 -17.49 -6.25 -4.28
N LEU A 624 -17.86 -5.03 -4.68
CA LEU A 624 -19.26 -4.59 -4.66
C LEU A 624 -20.11 -5.31 -5.71
N GLN A 625 -21.32 -5.74 -5.31
CA GLN A 625 -22.22 -6.57 -6.11
C GLN A 625 -23.36 -5.75 -6.73
N HIS A 626 -23.05 -4.78 -7.60
CA HIS A 626 -24.01 -3.90 -8.27
C HIS A 626 -25.04 -3.29 -7.30
N LEU A 627 -24.54 -2.53 -6.30
CA LEU A 627 -25.36 -1.98 -5.25
C LEU A 627 -26.12 -0.74 -5.69
N ASP A 628 -27.38 -0.65 -5.27
CA ASP A 628 -28.17 0.57 -5.29
C ASP A 628 -28.30 1.10 -3.87
N VAL A 629 -27.81 2.34 -3.64
CA VAL A 629 -27.70 2.94 -2.30
C VAL A 629 -28.26 4.34 -2.30
N SER A 630 -29.01 4.70 -1.23
CA SER A 630 -29.55 6.03 -1.02
C SER A 630 -29.02 6.61 0.30
N PHE A 631 -28.46 7.83 0.24
CA PHE A 631 -27.94 8.57 1.39
C PHE A 631 -28.85 9.77 1.65
N PRO A 632 -29.64 9.80 2.76
CA PRO A 632 -30.45 10.97 3.12
C PRO A 632 -29.55 12.16 3.50
N LEU A 633 -29.79 13.33 2.90
CA LEU A 633 -29.02 14.53 3.13
C LEU A 633 -29.48 15.31 4.37
N GLY A 634 -28.56 16.02 5.02
CA GLY A 634 -28.82 16.76 6.26
C GLY A 634 -28.90 15.86 7.48
N THR A 635 -28.23 14.72 7.48
CA THR A 635 -28.20 13.71 8.55
C THR A 635 -26.79 13.33 8.93
N PHE A 636 -26.66 12.67 10.08
CA PHE A 636 -25.46 11.96 10.50
C PHE A 636 -25.53 10.50 10.05
N LEU A 637 -24.78 10.17 9.04
CA LEU A 637 -24.76 8.84 8.40
C LEU A 637 -23.57 8.02 8.88
N CYS A 638 -23.79 6.78 9.28
CA CYS A 638 -22.73 5.80 9.50
C CYS A 638 -22.74 4.68 8.46
N VAL A 639 -21.58 4.38 7.88
CA VAL A 639 -21.37 3.20 7.04
C VAL A 639 -20.59 2.18 7.85
N THR A 640 -21.22 1.05 8.12
CA THR A 640 -20.72 -0.01 9.01
C THR A 640 -20.54 -1.33 8.27
N GLY A 641 -20.07 -2.34 8.96
CA GLY A 641 -19.88 -3.69 8.44
C GLY A 641 -18.50 -4.27 8.75
N VAL A 642 -18.35 -5.57 8.57
CA VAL A 642 -17.10 -6.29 8.87
C VAL A 642 -15.92 -5.78 8.04
N SER A 643 -14.70 -6.08 8.47
CA SER A 643 -13.49 -5.71 7.73
C SER A 643 -13.51 -6.35 6.32
N GLY A 644 -13.18 -5.56 5.28
CA GLY A 644 -13.21 -6.01 3.89
C GLY A 644 -14.60 -6.12 3.25
N SER A 645 -15.69 -5.67 3.89
CA SER A 645 -17.07 -5.75 3.34
C SER A 645 -17.36 -4.81 2.16
N GLY A 646 -16.42 -3.91 1.79
CA GLY A 646 -16.57 -3.00 0.64
C GLY A 646 -16.88 -1.55 1.00
N LYS A 647 -16.86 -1.15 2.28
CA LYS A 647 -17.13 0.22 2.76
C LYS A 647 -16.30 1.28 2.03
N SER A 648 -14.99 1.12 2.03
CA SER A 648 -14.07 2.08 1.38
C SER A 648 -14.21 2.06 -0.15
N SER A 649 -14.55 0.91 -0.77
CA SER A 649 -14.84 0.82 -2.20
C SER A 649 -16.07 1.65 -2.58
N LEU A 650 -17.15 1.59 -1.79
CA LEU A 650 -18.37 2.36 -2.02
C LEU A 650 -18.14 3.85 -1.76
N ILE A 651 -17.57 4.19 -0.61
CA ILE A 651 -17.50 5.57 -0.14
C ILE A 651 -16.28 6.31 -0.70
N ASN A 652 -15.06 5.75 -0.58
CA ASN A 652 -13.85 6.46 -0.99
C ASN A 652 -13.61 6.34 -2.51
N GLU A 653 -13.74 5.13 -3.08
CA GLU A 653 -13.41 4.90 -4.49
C GLU A 653 -14.53 5.39 -5.45
N ILE A 654 -15.80 5.23 -5.10
CA ILE A 654 -16.91 5.67 -5.96
C ILE A 654 -17.42 7.04 -5.53
N LEU A 655 -18.05 7.14 -4.35
CA LEU A 655 -18.79 8.33 -3.93
C LEU A 655 -17.88 9.56 -3.82
N TYR A 656 -16.84 9.49 -3.00
CA TYR A 656 -15.93 10.62 -2.76
C TYR A 656 -15.25 11.09 -4.05
N LYS A 657 -14.67 10.17 -4.83
CA LYS A 657 -14.00 10.53 -6.08
C LYS A 657 -14.94 11.16 -7.09
N LYS A 658 -16.20 10.66 -7.21
CA LYS A 658 -17.19 11.27 -8.11
C LYS A 658 -17.61 12.66 -7.63
N LEU A 659 -17.89 12.82 -6.34
CA LEU A 659 -18.23 14.13 -5.75
C LEU A 659 -17.07 15.12 -5.87
N ALA A 660 -15.84 14.69 -5.61
CA ALA A 660 -14.65 15.53 -5.74
C ALA A 660 -14.42 16.00 -7.19
N ALA A 661 -14.60 15.10 -8.16
CA ALA A 661 -14.52 15.45 -9.58
C ALA A 661 -15.60 16.45 -9.98
N SER A 662 -16.87 16.23 -9.58
CA SER A 662 -18.02 17.03 -9.99
C SER A 662 -18.10 18.38 -9.27
N LEU A 663 -17.89 18.40 -7.95
CA LEU A 663 -18.09 19.61 -7.12
C LEU A 663 -16.80 20.41 -6.91
N ASN A 664 -15.68 19.72 -6.67
CA ASN A 664 -14.38 20.34 -6.36
C ASN A 664 -13.45 20.44 -7.58
N ARG A 665 -13.88 19.94 -8.76
CA ARG A 665 -13.06 19.88 -9.98
C ARG A 665 -11.74 19.13 -9.79
N ALA A 666 -11.73 18.12 -8.91
CA ALA A 666 -10.55 17.31 -8.66
C ALA A 666 -10.30 16.34 -9.83
N ARG A 667 -9.03 16.11 -10.16
CA ARG A 667 -8.62 15.14 -11.19
C ARG A 667 -8.59 13.74 -10.58
N THR A 668 -9.77 13.15 -10.40
CA THR A 668 -9.91 11.82 -9.84
C THR A 668 -10.83 10.98 -10.72
N ARG A 669 -10.49 9.70 -10.88
CA ARG A 669 -11.31 8.73 -11.58
C ARG A 669 -12.12 7.95 -10.55
N PRO A 670 -13.45 8.02 -10.57
CA PRO A 670 -14.28 7.19 -9.70
C PRO A 670 -14.22 5.73 -10.13
N GLY A 671 -14.50 4.82 -9.19
CA GLY A 671 -14.69 3.40 -9.45
C GLY A 671 -15.94 3.13 -10.32
N LYS A 672 -16.23 1.87 -10.57
CA LYS A 672 -17.34 1.44 -11.47
C LYS A 672 -18.69 1.62 -10.81
N PHE A 673 -19.60 2.32 -11.49
CA PHE A 673 -21.00 2.50 -11.14
C PHE A 673 -21.78 2.89 -12.42
N ASP A 674 -23.11 2.77 -12.39
CA ASP A 674 -23.96 3.13 -13.53
C ASP A 674 -24.35 4.61 -13.49
N LEU A 675 -24.92 5.08 -12.39
CA LEU A 675 -25.46 6.45 -12.26
C LEU A 675 -25.35 6.96 -10.82
N ILE A 676 -25.14 8.27 -10.66
CA ILE A 676 -25.30 8.99 -9.38
C ILE A 676 -26.25 10.17 -9.57
N GLU A 677 -27.31 10.21 -8.75
CA GLU A 677 -28.32 11.29 -8.72
C GLU A 677 -28.24 12.10 -7.44
N GLY A 678 -28.69 13.35 -7.48
CA GLY A 678 -28.77 14.25 -6.31
C GLY A 678 -27.52 15.11 -6.09
N LEU A 679 -26.58 15.16 -7.05
CA LEU A 679 -25.38 15.99 -7.00
C LEU A 679 -25.72 17.49 -6.88
N GLU A 680 -26.81 17.93 -7.48
CA GLU A 680 -27.29 19.31 -7.48
C GLU A 680 -27.70 19.85 -6.11
N HIS A 681 -27.88 18.96 -5.15
CA HIS A 681 -28.24 19.32 -3.76
C HIS A 681 -27.03 19.70 -2.94
N LEU A 682 -25.82 19.42 -3.41
CA LEU A 682 -24.55 19.65 -2.73
C LEU A 682 -23.74 20.73 -3.45
N ASP A 683 -22.97 21.49 -2.69
CA ASP A 683 -22.06 22.52 -3.20
C ASP A 683 -20.58 22.14 -3.06
N LYS A 684 -20.25 21.27 -2.11
CA LYS A 684 -18.88 20.89 -1.80
C LYS A 684 -18.82 19.50 -1.16
N VAL A 685 -17.76 18.75 -1.44
CA VAL A 685 -17.37 17.57 -0.67
C VAL A 685 -16.05 17.81 0.05
N VAL A 686 -15.98 17.36 1.30
CA VAL A 686 -14.78 17.40 2.13
C VAL A 686 -14.46 15.98 2.58
N GLY A 687 -13.34 15.46 2.12
CA GLY A 687 -12.79 14.16 2.58
C GLY A 687 -11.80 14.38 3.72
N ILE A 688 -11.99 13.68 4.82
CA ILE A 688 -11.16 13.73 6.02
C ILE A 688 -10.67 12.33 6.31
N ASP A 689 -9.46 12.03 5.87
CA ASP A 689 -8.77 10.75 6.03
C ASP A 689 -7.57 10.87 6.99
N GLN A 690 -6.95 9.76 7.33
CA GLN A 690 -5.78 9.68 8.21
C GLN A 690 -4.46 10.06 7.53
N SER A 691 -4.47 10.48 6.27
CA SER A 691 -3.24 10.88 5.56
C SER A 691 -2.60 12.11 6.22
N PRO A 692 -1.26 12.21 6.25
CA PRO A 692 -0.56 13.35 6.83
C PRO A 692 -1.01 14.68 6.22
N ILE A 693 -1.06 15.76 7.02
CA ILE A 693 -1.39 17.12 6.57
C ILE A 693 -0.30 17.72 5.64
N GLY A 694 0.80 17.02 5.44
CA GLY A 694 1.87 17.37 4.53
C GLY A 694 3.02 16.36 4.61
N ARG A 695 3.88 16.35 3.61
CA ARG A 695 4.98 15.38 3.48
C ARG A 695 6.34 15.93 3.94
N SER A 696 6.42 17.21 4.27
CA SER A 696 7.68 17.86 4.67
C SER A 696 7.62 18.33 6.13
N PRO A 697 8.78 18.45 6.82
CA PRO A 697 8.86 19.01 8.17
C PRO A 697 8.32 20.44 8.29
N ARG A 698 8.13 21.17 7.17
CA ARG A 698 7.58 22.53 7.14
C ARG A 698 6.07 22.56 7.30
N SER A 699 5.39 21.47 6.95
CA SER A 699 3.94 21.36 7.17
C SER A 699 3.68 21.16 8.65
N ASN A 700 2.78 21.95 9.22
CA ASN A 700 2.41 21.90 10.62
C ASN A 700 0.94 22.37 10.81
N PRO A 701 0.34 22.21 11.99
CA PRO A 701 -1.03 22.63 12.27
C PRO A 701 -1.31 24.10 11.93
N ALA A 702 -0.38 25.01 12.26
CA ALA A 702 -0.55 26.44 11.98
C ALA A 702 -0.59 26.76 10.48
N THR A 703 0.25 26.08 9.67
CA THR A 703 0.27 26.28 8.21
C THR A 703 -0.97 25.69 7.55
N TYR A 704 -1.39 24.52 7.99
CA TYR A 704 -2.52 23.80 7.38
C TYR A 704 -3.87 24.51 7.65
N THR A 705 -4.10 24.99 8.86
CA THR A 705 -5.30 25.76 9.25
C THR A 705 -5.31 27.18 8.68
N GLY A 706 -4.22 27.61 8.03
CA GLY A 706 -4.04 29.00 7.60
C GLY A 706 -3.85 30.01 8.74
N LEU A 707 -3.66 29.53 9.97
CA LEU A 707 -3.37 30.34 11.15
C LEU A 707 -2.03 31.07 11.03
N PHE A 708 -1.05 30.40 10.42
CA PHE A 708 0.29 30.95 10.27
C PHE A 708 0.34 32.22 9.41
N GLY A 709 -0.58 32.38 8.44
CA GLY A 709 -0.74 33.62 7.70
C GLY A 709 -1.05 34.80 8.60
N ASP A 710 -2.09 34.65 9.45
CA ASP A 710 -2.51 35.69 10.39
C ASP A 710 -1.43 36.02 11.45
N ILE A 711 -0.67 35.01 11.90
CA ILE A 711 0.47 35.20 12.81
C ILE A 711 1.59 36.01 12.15
N ARG A 712 1.93 35.74 10.90
CA ARG A 712 2.95 36.50 10.15
C ARG A 712 2.52 37.95 9.96
N ASP A 713 1.28 38.19 9.62
CA ASP A 713 0.73 39.54 9.46
C ASP A 713 0.79 40.30 10.80
N LEU A 714 0.48 39.64 11.91
CA LEU A 714 0.61 40.20 13.25
C LEU A 714 2.05 40.62 13.56
N PHE A 715 3.02 39.73 13.33
CA PHE A 715 4.46 40.04 13.58
C PHE A 715 4.93 41.19 12.68
N ALA A 716 4.54 41.23 11.41
CA ALA A 716 4.86 42.31 10.49
C ALA A 716 4.24 43.67 10.92
N SER A 717 3.15 43.63 11.67
CA SER A 717 2.48 44.84 12.20
C SER A 717 3.15 45.40 13.46
N THR A 718 4.08 44.69 14.11
CA THR A 718 4.78 45.16 15.30
C THR A 718 5.67 46.38 15.00
N GLN A 719 5.89 47.19 16.01
CA GLN A 719 6.72 48.41 15.86
C GLN A 719 8.15 48.07 15.40
N ASP A 720 8.77 47.05 15.99
CA ASP A 720 10.11 46.60 15.65
C ASP A 720 10.20 46.15 14.17
N ALA A 721 9.21 45.37 13.70
CA ALA A 721 9.18 44.93 12.32
C ALA A 721 9.00 46.09 11.33
N ARG A 722 8.11 47.02 11.63
CA ARG A 722 7.89 48.20 10.79
C ARG A 722 9.13 49.11 10.73
N THR A 723 9.80 49.33 11.88
CA THR A 723 11.06 50.13 11.91
C THR A 723 12.17 49.51 11.07
N ARG A 724 12.23 48.18 10.99
CA ARG A 724 13.22 47.42 10.19
C ARG A 724 12.76 47.17 8.74
N GLY A 725 11.55 47.60 8.35
CA GLY A 725 10.97 47.33 7.03
C GLY A 725 10.64 45.85 6.76
N TYR A 726 10.36 45.08 7.80
CA TYR A 726 10.05 43.66 7.68
C TYR A 726 8.59 43.44 7.35
N GLY A 727 8.32 42.94 6.13
CA GLY A 727 6.98 42.51 5.73
C GLY A 727 6.67 41.07 6.16
N PRO A 728 5.43 40.56 5.91
CA PRO A 728 5.01 39.20 6.30
C PRO A 728 5.87 38.07 5.72
N GLY A 729 6.52 38.29 4.58
CA GLY A 729 7.45 37.36 3.98
C GLY A 729 8.69 37.07 4.83
N ARG A 730 9.14 38.05 5.63
CA ARG A 730 10.30 37.90 6.55
C ARG A 730 10.02 36.83 7.62
N PHE A 731 8.78 36.70 8.04
CA PHE A 731 8.34 35.78 9.06
C PHE A 731 7.89 34.41 8.50
N SER A 732 8.19 34.15 7.21
CA SER A 732 7.94 32.86 6.58
C SER A 732 9.21 32.00 6.55
N PHE A 733 9.15 30.79 7.10
CA PHE A 733 10.25 29.82 6.98
C PHE A 733 10.34 29.17 5.58
N ASN A 734 9.39 29.46 4.67
CA ASN A 734 9.39 28.95 3.29
C ASN A 734 10.10 29.91 2.31
N THR A 735 10.25 31.19 2.67
CA THR A 735 10.84 32.23 1.80
C THR A 735 12.23 32.65 2.28
N LYS A 736 13.10 32.97 1.33
CA LYS A 736 14.44 33.52 1.64
C LYS A 736 14.33 34.88 2.37
N GLY A 737 15.31 35.19 3.19
CA GLY A 737 15.43 36.44 3.90
C GLY A 737 15.19 36.37 5.40
N GLY A 738 14.23 35.57 5.89
CA GLY A 738 13.97 35.44 7.32
C GLY A 738 14.23 34.05 7.88
N ARG A 739 14.31 33.04 7.03
CA ARG A 739 14.57 31.67 7.42
C ARG A 739 16.05 31.37 7.66
N CYS A 740 16.35 30.34 8.40
CA CYS A 740 17.67 29.75 8.46
C CYS A 740 18.05 29.15 7.11
N GLU A 741 19.11 29.62 6.47
CA GLU A 741 19.52 29.12 5.15
C GLU A 741 20.24 27.76 5.23
N ALA A 742 20.81 27.37 6.37
CA ALA A 742 21.48 26.08 6.55
C ALA A 742 20.47 24.89 6.43
N CYS A 743 19.33 25.00 7.09
CA CYS A 743 18.26 24.00 6.98
C CYS A 743 17.13 24.43 6.02
N CYS A 744 17.28 25.55 5.31
CA CYS A 744 16.26 26.11 4.44
C CYS A 744 14.88 26.30 5.10
N GLY A 745 14.82 26.47 6.43
CA GLY A 745 13.60 26.66 7.21
C GLY A 745 12.94 25.37 7.72
N ASP A 746 13.54 24.20 7.51
CA ASP A 746 13.04 22.92 8.01
C ASP A 746 13.20 22.80 9.54
N GLY A 747 14.21 23.45 10.13
CA GLY A 747 14.60 23.30 11.53
C GLY A 747 15.39 22.00 11.78
N LEU A 748 15.31 21.06 10.87
CA LEU A 748 15.95 19.74 10.91
C LEU A 748 16.82 19.55 9.68
N VAL A 749 17.86 18.76 9.77
CA VAL A 749 18.68 18.29 8.65
C VAL A 749 18.42 16.81 8.47
N LYS A 750 18.05 16.42 7.24
CA LYS A 750 17.86 15.04 6.85
C LYS A 750 19.21 14.42 6.53
N ILE A 751 19.56 13.35 7.21
CA ILE A 751 20.72 12.52 6.91
C ILE A 751 20.23 11.27 6.19
N GLU A 752 20.54 11.15 4.90
CA GLU A 752 20.15 9.97 4.11
C GLU A 752 21.05 8.78 4.44
N MET A 753 20.45 7.73 4.92
CA MET A 753 21.10 6.47 5.28
C MET A 753 20.74 5.42 4.24
N HIS A 754 21.60 5.19 3.25
CA HIS A 754 21.33 4.35 2.08
C HIS A 754 20.71 2.95 2.36
N PHE A 755 20.97 2.35 3.51
CA PHE A 755 20.50 1.03 3.91
C PHE A 755 19.57 1.03 5.14
N LEU A 756 19.41 2.18 5.80
CA LEU A 756 18.60 2.39 7.00
C LEU A 756 17.57 3.49 6.74
N ALA A 757 16.61 3.64 7.65
CA ALA A 757 15.70 4.76 7.60
C ALA A 757 16.45 6.09 7.76
N ASP A 758 16.02 7.12 7.01
CA ASP A 758 16.60 8.45 7.10
C ASP A 758 16.49 9.02 8.51
N VAL A 759 17.56 9.64 9.00
CA VAL A 759 17.60 10.26 10.33
C VAL A 759 17.43 11.77 10.20
N TYR A 760 16.59 12.35 11.06
CA TYR A 760 16.38 13.79 11.14
C TYR A 760 17.02 14.32 12.43
N VAL A 761 18.01 15.21 12.30
CA VAL A 761 18.67 15.85 13.44
C VAL A 761 18.36 17.34 13.49
N PRO A 762 18.29 17.97 14.67
CA PRO A 762 18.16 19.43 14.76
C PRO A 762 19.27 20.15 14.00
N CYS A 763 18.93 21.23 13.30
CA CYS A 763 19.90 22.02 12.58
C CYS A 763 20.90 22.69 13.56
N GLU A 764 22.19 22.50 13.40
CA GLU A 764 23.25 23.02 14.26
C GLU A 764 23.30 24.56 14.29
N VAL A 765 22.81 25.23 13.23
CA VAL A 765 22.83 26.70 13.12
C VAL A 765 21.64 27.36 13.83
N CYS A 766 20.44 26.83 13.66
CA CYS A 766 19.23 27.43 14.21
C CYS A 766 18.67 26.64 15.41
N HIS A 767 19.26 25.51 15.76
CA HIS A 767 18.82 24.64 16.87
C HIS A 767 17.30 24.35 16.86
N GLY A 768 16.73 24.14 15.68
CA GLY A 768 15.31 23.85 15.49
C GLY A 768 14.40 25.07 15.33
N SER A 769 14.88 26.31 15.55
CA SER A 769 14.06 27.52 15.51
C SER A 769 13.56 27.92 14.12
N ARG A 770 14.12 27.36 13.03
CA ARG A 770 13.76 27.58 11.61
C ARG A 770 14.12 28.95 11.03
N TYR A 771 14.42 29.95 11.84
CA TYR A 771 14.67 31.34 11.46
C TYR A 771 16.11 31.78 11.70
N ASN A 772 16.50 32.89 11.07
CA ASN A 772 17.74 33.54 11.34
C ASN A 772 17.62 34.43 12.62
N ARG A 773 18.76 34.81 13.19
CA ARG A 773 18.81 35.53 14.45
C ARG A 773 18.06 36.87 14.41
N GLU A 774 18.16 37.59 13.31
CA GLU A 774 17.56 38.93 13.16
C GLU A 774 16.02 38.87 13.16
N THR A 775 15.44 37.82 12.54
CA THR A 775 13.97 37.61 12.57
C THR A 775 13.48 37.26 13.97
N LEU A 776 14.29 36.52 14.74
CA LEU A 776 13.96 36.12 16.12
C LEU A 776 14.04 37.29 17.14
N GLU A 777 14.70 38.40 16.78
CA GLU A 777 14.72 39.60 17.63
C GLU A 777 13.36 40.31 17.70
N VAL A 778 12.52 40.15 16.67
CA VAL A 778 11.17 40.75 16.67
C VAL A 778 10.27 39.99 17.62
N ARG A 779 9.63 40.69 18.54
CA ARG A 779 8.79 40.10 19.61
C ARG A 779 7.37 40.68 19.62
N TYR A 780 6.42 39.84 19.93
CA TYR A 780 5.03 40.18 20.23
C TYR A 780 4.69 39.66 21.63
N LYS A 781 4.22 40.52 22.55
CA LYS A 781 4.00 40.14 23.97
C LYS A 781 5.19 39.38 24.59
N GLY A 782 6.42 39.77 24.26
CA GLY A 782 7.66 39.14 24.78
C GLY A 782 8.09 37.85 24.10
N LYS A 783 7.32 37.29 23.16
CA LYS A 783 7.62 36.04 22.43
C LYS A 783 8.00 36.32 20.98
N ASN A 784 9.03 35.61 20.47
CA ASN A 784 9.36 35.62 19.07
C ASN A 784 8.51 34.62 18.28
N ILE A 785 8.61 34.63 16.94
CA ILE A 785 7.77 33.78 16.09
C ILE A 785 8.04 32.27 16.26
N SER A 786 9.27 31.89 16.57
CA SER A 786 9.61 30.48 16.83
C SER A 786 9.04 30.02 18.17
N GLU A 787 9.12 30.85 19.22
CA GLU A 787 8.50 30.60 20.53
C GLU A 787 6.99 30.50 20.44
N VAL A 788 6.35 31.27 19.54
CA VAL A 788 4.90 31.16 19.26
C VAL A 788 4.54 29.86 18.54
N LEU A 789 5.36 29.41 17.59
CA LEU A 789 5.14 28.10 16.93
C LEU A 789 5.37 26.94 17.90
N ASP A 790 6.16 27.12 18.94
CA ASP A 790 6.44 26.11 19.97
C ASP A 790 5.36 26.05 21.07
N MET A 791 4.44 27.01 21.10
CA MET A 791 3.28 26.97 21.99
C MET A 791 2.33 25.86 21.62
N THR A 792 1.71 25.24 22.63
CA THR A 792 0.53 24.38 22.45
C THR A 792 -0.67 25.21 21.99
N ALA A 793 -1.67 24.54 21.38
CA ALA A 793 -2.90 25.25 20.99
C ALA A 793 -3.62 25.87 22.19
N GLU A 794 -3.59 25.22 23.37
CA GLU A 794 -4.17 25.75 24.62
C GLU A 794 -3.45 27.01 25.10
N GLU A 795 -2.12 27.02 25.13
CA GLU A 795 -1.32 28.21 25.46
C GLU A 795 -1.55 29.34 24.46
N ALA A 796 -1.61 29.01 23.17
CA ALA A 796 -1.85 29.98 22.11
C ALA A 796 -3.25 30.60 22.21
N LEU A 797 -4.25 29.84 22.64
CA LEU A 797 -5.61 30.34 22.85
C LEU A 797 -5.65 31.48 23.87
N SER A 798 -4.92 31.32 24.98
CA SER A 798 -4.79 32.35 26.03
C SER A 798 -3.91 33.50 25.54
N PHE A 799 -2.83 33.23 24.83
CA PHE A 799 -1.91 34.25 24.32
C PHE A 799 -2.56 35.21 23.32
N PHE A 800 -3.43 34.64 22.42
CA PHE A 800 -4.12 35.39 21.38
C PHE A 800 -5.58 35.75 21.71
N GLU A 801 -5.97 35.78 23.00
CA GLU A 801 -7.36 36.01 23.43
C GLU A 801 -8.01 37.24 22.81
N ASN A 802 -7.25 38.34 22.63
CA ASN A 802 -7.69 39.65 22.11
C ASN A 802 -7.63 39.75 20.56
N LEU A 803 -7.33 38.67 19.84
CA LEU A 803 -7.22 38.64 18.39
C LEU A 803 -8.25 37.67 17.79
N PRO A 804 -9.46 38.13 17.46
CA PRO A 804 -10.59 37.26 17.11
C PRO A 804 -10.33 36.28 15.98
N LYS A 805 -9.62 36.70 14.91
CA LYS A 805 -9.30 35.85 13.78
C LYS A 805 -8.39 34.68 14.15
N ILE A 806 -7.33 34.95 14.93
CA ILE A 806 -6.37 33.93 15.38
C ILE A 806 -7.05 33.05 16.41
N ARG A 807 -7.73 33.68 17.42
CA ARG A 807 -8.44 32.98 18.49
C ARG A 807 -9.44 31.93 17.92
N GLN A 808 -10.25 32.32 16.94
CA GLN A 808 -11.25 31.42 16.34
C GLN A 808 -10.60 30.16 15.77
N LYS A 809 -9.52 30.29 15.01
CA LYS A 809 -8.81 29.14 14.43
C LYS A 809 -8.12 28.26 15.47
N VAL A 810 -7.53 28.87 16.50
CA VAL A 810 -6.93 28.13 17.63
C VAL A 810 -8.01 27.42 18.43
N GLN A 811 -9.17 28.07 18.66
CA GLN A 811 -10.30 27.47 19.37
C GLN A 811 -10.79 26.19 18.68
N THR A 812 -10.86 26.17 17.35
CA THR A 812 -11.26 24.93 16.63
C THR A 812 -10.27 23.77 16.82
N LEU A 813 -8.98 24.04 16.99
CA LEU A 813 -8.00 23.01 17.34
C LEU A 813 -8.24 22.46 18.75
N VAL A 814 -8.57 23.32 19.70
CA VAL A 814 -8.88 22.90 21.07
C VAL A 814 -10.21 22.13 21.12
N ASP A 815 -11.23 22.57 20.37
CA ASP A 815 -12.55 21.92 20.30
C ASP A 815 -12.47 20.47 19.80
N VAL A 816 -11.57 20.19 18.86
CA VAL A 816 -11.35 18.81 18.36
C VAL A 816 -10.40 17.99 19.26
N GLY A 817 -10.05 18.49 20.46
CA GLY A 817 -9.20 17.78 21.42
C GLY A 817 -7.69 17.83 21.11
N LEU A 818 -7.22 18.82 20.34
CA LEU A 818 -5.79 19.00 20.02
C LEU A 818 -5.14 20.14 20.83
N GLY A 819 -5.66 20.45 22.00
CA GLY A 819 -5.12 21.51 22.87
C GLY A 819 -3.64 21.35 23.24
N TYR A 820 -3.18 20.10 23.35
CA TYR A 820 -1.81 19.74 23.70
C TYR A 820 -0.80 19.81 22.54
N VAL A 821 -1.29 19.86 21.28
CA VAL A 821 -0.43 19.85 20.10
C VAL A 821 0.20 21.22 19.90
N LYS A 822 1.51 21.27 19.62
CA LYS A 822 2.21 22.52 19.31
C LYS A 822 1.83 23.05 17.93
N LEU A 823 1.64 24.36 17.80
CA LEU A 823 1.26 25.02 16.55
C LEU A 823 2.24 24.72 15.39
N GLY A 824 3.53 24.67 15.70
CA GLY A 824 4.61 24.38 14.75
C GLY A 824 5.04 22.92 14.69
N GLN A 825 4.35 21.99 15.33
CA GLN A 825 4.69 20.56 15.31
C GLN A 825 4.71 20.03 13.86
N SER A 826 5.80 19.34 13.50
CA SER A 826 5.94 18.79 12.15
C SER A 826 4.83 17.79 11.83
N SER A 827 4.30 17.84 10.60
CA SER A 827 3.31 16.86 10.12
C SER A 827 3.79 15.41 10.18
N THR A 828 5.11 15.21 10.12
CA THR A 828 5.73 13.87 10.16
C THR A 828 5.73 13.25 11.56
N THR A 829 5.50 14.06 12.60
CA THR A 829 5.45 13.61 14.01
C THR A 829 4.01 13.48 14.53
N LEU A 830 3.02 13.92 13.76
CA LEU A 830 1.61 13.75 14.09
C LEU A 830 1.16 12.32 13.84
N SER A 831 0.34 11.77 14.71
CA SER A 831 -0.38 10.52 14.45
C SER A 831 -1.44 10.71 13.36
N GLY A 832 -1.92 9.61 12.76
CA GLY A 832 -2.98 9.65 11.75
C GLY A 832 -4.25 10.33 12.28
N GLY A 833 -4.66 10.01 13.50
CA GLY A 833 -5.83 10.64 14.15
C GLY A 833 -5.62 12.11 14.46
N GLU A 834 -4.43 12.55 14.88
CA GLU A 834 -4.13 13.99 15.06
C GLU A 834 -4.18 14.74 13.74
N ALA A 835 -3.58 14.18 12.67
CA ALA A 835 -3.63 14.78 11.33
C ALA A 835 -5.09 14.93 10.83
N GLN A 836 -5.93 13.93 11.04
CA GLN A 836 -7.34 13.94 10.71
C GLN A 836 -8.10 15.03 11.48
N ARG A 837 -7.86 15.17 12.79
CA ARG A 837 -8.47 16.21 13.61
C ARG A 837 -8.01 17.62 13.22
N VAL A 838 -6.75 17.83 12.79
CA VAL A 838 -6.30 19.12 12.23
C VAL A 838 -7.06 19.45 10.95
N LYS A 839 -7.33 18.47 10.08
CA LYS A 839 -8.17 18.66 8.88
C LYS A 839 -9.59 19.07 9.26
N LEU A 840 -10.19 18.38 10.23
CA LEU A 840 -11.52 18.69 10.74
C LEU A 840 -11.58 20.09 11.34
N ALA A 841 -10.61 20.50 12.19
CA ALA A 841 -10.52 21.84 12.76
C ALA A 841 -10.48 22.94 11.68
N THR A 842 -9.77 22.66 10.57
CA THR A 842 -9.69 23.61 9.45
C THR A 842 -11.05 23.84 8.81
N GLU A 843 -11.83 22.80 8.59
CA GLU A 843 -13.18 22.93 7.99
C GLU A 843 -14.17 23.58 8.97
N LEU A 844 -14.08 23.28 10.27
CA LEU A 844 -14.88 23.95 11.32
C LEU A 844 -14.61 25.44 11.41
N SER A 845 -13.39 25.89 11.09
CA SER A 845 -13.05 27.33 11.10
C SER A 845 -13.70 28.12 9.95
N ARG A 846 -14.22 27.41 8.93
CA ARG A 846 -14.86 28.01 7.75
C ARG A 846 -16.37 28.19 7.97
N ARG A 847 -16.96 29.14 7.24
CA ARG A 847 -18.41 29.37 7.28
C ARG A 847 -19.13 28.19 6.60
N ALA A 848 -20.05 27.56 7.32
CA ALA A 848 -20.90 26.52 6.81
C ALA A 848 -21.91 27.05 5.78
N THR A 849 -22.13 26.33 4.69
CA THR A 849 -23.14 26.64 3.66
C THR A 849 -24.45 25.90 3.88
N GLY A 850 -24.44 24.86 4.71
CA GLY A 850 -25.58 23.95 4.93
C GLY A 850 -25.84 22.95 3.79
N ARG A 851 -24.94 22.87 2.79
CA ARG A 851 -25.04 21.94 1.65
C ARG A 851 -23.74 21.20 1.39
N THR A 852 -22.83 21.19 2.37
CA THR A 852 -21.56 20.47 2.28
C THR A 852 -21.74 19.03 2.79
N ILE A 853 -21.16 18.04 2.08
CA ILE A 853 -21.02 16.69 2.58
C ILE A 853 -19.61 16.47 3.10
N TYR A 854 -19.51 16.06 4.37
CA TYR A 854 -18.26 15.65 5.01
C TYR A 854 -18.18 14.13 5.02
N ILE A 855 -17.10 13.59 4.49
CA ILE A 855 -16.82 12.14 4.46
C ILE A 855 -15.59 11.88 5.34
N LEU A 856 -15.79 11.15 6.42
CA LEU A 856 -14.76 10.80 7.39
C LEU A 856 -14.51 9.30 7.38
N ASP A 857 -13.24 8.91 7.35
CA ASP A 857 -12.82 7.50 7.37
C ASP A 857 -12.20 7.18 8.73
N GLU A 858 -12.90 6.37 9.52
CA GLU A 858 -12.52 5.91 10.88
C GLU A 858 -12.00 7.05 11.78
N PRO A 859 -12.78 8.11 12.04
CA PRO A 859 -12.29 9.28 12.76
C PRO A 859 -12.04 9.04 14.25
N THR A 860 -12.46 7.91 14.82
CA THR A 860 -12.22 7.55 16.23
C THR A 860 -10.90 6.81 16.45
N THR A 861 -10.13 6.57 15.39
CA THR A 861 -8.84 5.89 15.47
C THR A 861 -7.89 6.57 16.46
N GLY A 862 -7.37 5.83 17.43
CA GLY A 862 -6.44 6.32 18.45
C GLY A 862 -7.05 7.28 19.46
N LEU A 863 -8.38 7.29 19.59
CA LEU A 863 -9.08 8.16 20.54
C LEU A 863 -9.55 7.42 21.77
N HIS A 864 -9.26 8.00 22.93
CA HIS A 864 -9.89 7.60 24.18
C HIS A 864 -11.41 7.93 24.17
N MET A 865 -12.22 7.20 24.93
CA MET A 865 -13.69 7.38 25.01
C MET A 865 -14.09 8.83 25.25
N ALA A 866 -13.37 9.58 26.09
CA ALA A 866 -13.62 11.01 26.33
C ALA A 866 -13.35 11.88 25.10
N ASP A 867 -12.36 11.54 24.28
CA ASP A 867 -12.04 12.25 23.04
C ASP A 867 -13.08 11.90 21.95
N VAL A 868 -13.56 10.65 21.91
CA VAL A 868 -14.67 10.22 21.04
C VAL A 868 -15.93 11.00 21.37
N HIS A 869 -16.24 11.20 22.65
CA HIS A 869 -17.41 12.00 23.10
C HIS A 869 -17.34 13.42 22.53
N ARG A 870 -16.20 14.10 22.68
CA ARG A 870 -15.99 15.45 22.12
C ARG A 870 -16.09 15.47 20.59
N LEU A 871 -15.54 14.47 19.93
CA LEU A 871 -15.62 14.35 18.47
C LEU A 871 -17.07 14.25 18.00
N ILE A 872 -17.89 13.43 18.68
CA ILE A 872 -19.32 13.28 18.36
C ILE A 872 -20.03 14.62 18.48
N GLU A 873 -19.80 15.38 19.56
CA GLU A 873 -20.38 16.72 19.74
C GLU A 873 -20.02 17.66 18.58
N VAL A 874 -18.78 17.59 18.10
CA VAL A 874 -18.31 18.38 16.95
C VAL A 874 -19.03 17.97 15.66
N LEU A 875 -19.16 16.65 15.41
CA LEU A 875 -19.84 16.14 14.21
C LEU A 875 -21.34 16.48 14.23
N GLN A 876 -21.99 16.38 15.40
CA GLN A 876 -23.38 16.76 15.56
C GLN A 876 -23.61 18.25 15.26
N ARG A 877 -22.72 19.15 15.72
CA ARG A 877 -22.77 20.58 15.38
C ARG A 877 -22.67 20.86 13.87
N LEU A 878 -21.89 20.06 13.13
CA LEU A 878 -21.84 20.19 11.66
C LEU A 878 -23.17 19.81 11.01
N VAL A 879 -23.82 18.77 11.50
CA VAL A 879 -25.14 18.35 10.99
C VAL A 879 -26.21 19.38 11.35
N ASP A 880 -26.20 19.92 12.58
CA ASP A 880 -27.13 20.96 13.04
C ASP A 880 -27.01 22.24 12.20
N ALA A 881 -25.85 22.49 11.60
CA ALA A 881 -25.65 23.58 10.64
C ALA A 881 -26.21 23.28 9.24
N GLY A 882 -26.95 22.16 9.04
CA GLY A 882 -27.62 21.76 7.81
C GLY A 882 -26.76 20.89 6.86
N ASN A 883 -25.52 20.58 7.22
CA ASN A 883 -24.62 19.76 6.39
C ASN A 883 -24.94 18.27 6.54
N THR A 884 -24.39 17.46 5.63
CA THR A 884 -24.43 16.01 5.74
C THR A 884 -23.07 15.52 6.24
N VAL A 885 -23.06 14.67 7.24
CA VAL A 885 -21.86 14.01 7.76
C VAL A 885 -21.98 12.51 7.53
N LEU A 886 -21.06 11.95 6.73
CA LEU A 886 -20.97 10.52 6.45
C LEU A 886 -19.68 9.99 7.05
N VAL A 887 -19.78 8.99 7.91
CA VAL A 887 -18.66 8.41 8.63
C VAL A 887 -18.58 6.92 8.35
N ILE A 888 -17.40 6.43 7.96
CA ILE A 888 -17.10 5.00 7.97
C ILE A 888 -16.61 4.67 9.37
N GLU A 889 -17.31 3.80 10.11
CA GLU A 889 -16.97 3.54 11.52
C GLU A 889 -17.25 2.11 11.99
N HIS A 890 -16.47 1.72 13.01
CA HIS A 890 -16.62 0.49 13.75
C HIS A 890 -16.92 0.72 15.24
N ASN A 891 -16.67 1.93 15.73
CA ASN A 891 -16.92 2.30 17.12
C ASN A 891 -18.42 2.39 17.38
N LEU A 892 -18.93 1.51 18.26
CA LEU A 892 -20.35 1.42 18.56
C LEU A 892 -20.91 2.68 19.22
N ASP A 893 -20.09 3.45 19.94
CA ASP A 893 -20.51 4.72 20.55
C ASP A 893 -20.83 5.79 19.50
N VAL A 894 -20.11 5.83 18.39
CA VAL A 894 -20.42 6.68 17.24
C VAL A 894 -21.65 6.16 16.52
N ILE A 895 -21.70 4.86 16.25
CA ILE A 895 -22.78 4.22 15.49
C ILE A 895 -24.13 4.41 16.17
N LYS A 896 -24.20 4.27 17.51
CA LYS A 896 -25.45 4.47 18.26
C LYS A 896 -25.97 5.92 18.20
N THR A 897 -25.10 6.89 17.89
CA THR A 897 -25.47 8.31 17.79
C THR A 897 -25.87 8.76 16.38
N ALA A 898 -25.74 7.89 15.38
CA ALA A 898 -26.08 8.17 13.99
C ALA A 898 -27.59 8.31 13.78
N ASP A 899 -27.99 9.11 12.79
CA ASP A 899 -29.41 9.21 12.37
C ASP A 899 -29.77 8.07 11.41
N TYR A 900 -28.80 7.62 10.60
CA TYR A 900 -29.00 6.56 9.60
C TYR A 900 -27.74 5.71 9.48
N ILE A 901 -27.89 4.41 9.36
CA ILE A 901 -26.82 3.43 9.19
C ILE A 901 -27.00 2.70 7.87
N LEU A 902 -25.88 2.47 7.20
CA LEU A 902 -25.75 1.54 6.06
C LEU A 902 -24.77 0.45 6.48
N ASP A 903 -25.27 -0.77 6.66
CA ASP A 903 -24.45 -1.93 7.06
C ASP A 903 -24.13 -2.83 5.86
N LEU A 904 -22.84 -2.97 5.55
CA LEU A 904 -22.29 -3.73 4.43
C LEU A 904 -21.73 -5.07 4.92
N GLY A 905 -21.98 -6.11 4.12
CA GLY A 905 -21.52 -7.46 4.46
C GLY A 905 -22.01 -8.52 3.46
N PRO A 906 -22.39 -9.71 3.97
CA PRO A 906 -22.29 -10.18 5.37
C PRO A 906 -20.84 -10.47 5.81
N GLU A 907 -19.94 -10.82 4.88
CA GLU A 907 -18.54 -11.17 5.14
C GLU A 907 -17.58 -10.17 4.47
N GLY A 908 -16.27 -10.42 4.59
CA GLY A 908 -15.24 -9.68 3.86
C GLY A 908 -14.91 -10.34 2.50
N GLY A 909 -14.28 -9.56 1.60
CA GLY A 909 -13.81 -10.06 0.30
C GLY A 909 -14.95 -10.46 -0.64
N SER A 910 -14.84 -11.65 -1.27
CA SER A 910 -15.86 -12.17 -2.23
C SER A 910 -17.20 -12.45 -1.59
N GLY A 911 -17.23 -12.75 -0.28
CA GLY A 911 -18.47 -12.95 0.49
C GLY A 911 -19.12 -11.65 0.97
N GLY A 912 -18.54 -10.50 0.65
CA GLY A 912 -19.05 -9.17 0.99
C GLY A 912 -19.68 -8.44 -0.17
N GLY A 913 -19.69 -7.12 -0.09
CA GLY A 913 -20.11 -6.26 -1.18
C GLY A 913 -21.62 -6.16 -1.36
N SER A 914 -22.42 -6.54 -0.36
CA SER A 914 -23.88 -6.42 -0.34
C SER A 914 -24.36 -5.55 0.81
N ILE A 915 -25.56 -4.99 0.71
CA ILE A 915 -26.20 -4.30 1.82
C ILE A 915 -26.88 -5.37 2.68
N VAL A 916 -26.47 -5.47 3.94
CA VAL A 916 -27.09 -6.38 4.91
C VAL A 916 -28.37 -5.76 5.47
N CYS A 917 -28.28 -4.50 5.88
CA CYS A 917 -29.43 -3.73 6.29
C CYS A 917 -29.13 -2.21 6.26
N GLN A 918 -30.17 -1.40 6.25
CA GLN A 918 -30.08 0.04 6.27
C GLN A 918 -31.27 0.63 7.02
N GLY A 919 -31.06 1.75 7.70
CA GLY A 919 -32.11 2.42 8.47
C GLY A 919 -31.58 3.10 9.72
N THR A 920 -32.46 3.36 10.68
CA THR A 920 -32.05 3.88 11.98
C THR A 920 -31.23 2.86 12.78
N PRO A 921 -30.46 3.28 13.79
CA PRO A 921 -29.76 2.35 14.68
C PRO A 921 -30.66 1.28 15.30
N GLU A 922 -31.90 1.63 15.62
CA GLU A 922 -32.91 0.75 16.17
C GLU A 922 -33.35 -0.32 15.18
N GLU A 923 -33.56 0.05 13.90
CA GLU A 923 -33.90 -0.88 12.81
C GLU A 923 -32.74 -1.85 12.50
N VAL A 924 -31.51 -1.33 12.51
CA VAL A 924 -30.32 -2.16 12.31
C VAL A 924 -30.11 -3.12 13.48
N ALA A 925 -30.36 -2.70 14.73
CA ALA A 925 -30.30 -3.55 15.91
C ALA A 925 -31.38 -4.67 15.91
N ALA A 926 -32.48 -4.48 15.19
CA ALA A 926 -33.52 -5.49 15.00
C ALA A 926 -33.17 -6.50 13.89
N CYS A 927 -32.21 -6.22 13.02
CA CYS A 927 -31.81 -7.07 11.92
C CYS A 927 -30.88 -8.21 12.40
N GLU A 928 -31.38 -9.44 12.45
CA GLU A 928 -30.61 -10.61 12.92
C GLU A 928 -29.39 -10.93 12.06
N LYS A 929 -29.42 -10.58 10.78
CA LYS A 929 -28.31 -10.82 9.84
C LYS A 929 -27.16 -9.83 10.00
N SER A 930 -27.36 -8.69 10.67
CA SER A 930 -26.36 -7.67 10.89
C SER A 930 -25.49 -7.99 12.09
N TYR A 931 -24.22 -8.22 11.89
CA TYR A 931 -23.27 -8.35 13.00
C TYR A 931 -23.20 -7.03 13.80
N THR A 932 -23.12 -5.89 13.12
CA THR A 932 -23.18 -4.57 13.77
C THR A 932 -24.43 -4.44 14.63
N GLY A 933 -25.61 -4.87 14.11
CA GLY A 933 -26.88 -4.84 14.82
C GLY A 933 -26.89 -5.68 16.11
N GLN A 934 -26.28 -6.85 16.07
CA GLN A 934 -26.20 -7.74 17.24
C GLN A 934 -25.43 -7.10 18.42
N TYR A 935 -24.29 -6.41 18.12
CA TYR A 935 -23.53 -5.70 19.15
C TYR A 935 -24.25 -4.40 19.59
N LEU A 936 -24.83 -3.66 18.65
CA LEU A 936 -25.54 -2.42 18.91
C LEU A 936 -26.77 -2.61 19.83
N LYS A 937 -27.46 -3.74 19.70
CA LYS A 937 -28.61 -4.11 20.53
C LYS A 937 -28.33 -4.09 22.03
N LYS A 938 -27.06 -4.34 22.43
CA LYS A 938 -26.64 -4.30 23.83
C LYS A 938 -26.56 -2.87 24.39
N LEU A 939 -26.29 -1.87 23.52
CA LEU A 939 -26.09 -0.48 23.91
C LEU A 939 -27.34 0.41 23.77
N LEU A 940 -28.32 -0.01 22.98
CA LEU A 940 -29.59 0.69 22.80
C LEU A 940 -30.67 0.29 23.84
N LYS A 941 -30.36 -0.71 24.67
CA LYS A 941 -31.17 -1.08 25.84
C LYS A 941 -30.86 -0.14 27.02
#